data_60e99d52548296a944107280c49bb553
#
_entry.id   60e99d52548296a944107280c49bb553
#
_cell.length_a   1.000
_cell.length_b   1.000
_cell.length_c   1.000
_cell.angle_alpha   90.00
_cell.angle_beta   90.00
_cell.angle_gamma   90.00
#
_symmetry.space_group_name_H-M   'P 1'
#
loop_
_entity.id
_entity.type
_entity.pdbx_description
1 polymer ?
#
loop_
_entity_poly.entity_id
_entity_poly.type
_entity_poly.pdbx_seq_one_letter_code
_entity_poly.pdbx_strand_id
1 'polypeptide(L)'
;MNMTEVAQAIRGGLIQQDRLLKTSIPSLPENALVPRRAVTYSELGRDFSVTLDMVSTAGDIELKTLIAQPMTLWLQQANKSYLPINGYIHTARRLGADGSLSSYQLSFASWMHFLKFRSDMRYWQDKSVDAILTDVFNAHPQARGQFEFALLKTLPSRSYCRQSETDWNFVHRLMEEEGLFGFWRQDNEGKSHRFVVTDDIYSLDEVSPKQVGFSRSGTSNETGAFTQWAGSRTLQSTVYTTRTFDYKAPSSLANPKGTTLPTMAGQGNLPEQTEVYEYTGAYTYLNQDRGEHLSKIHLEEWESRAKRFLGIGGVRAIDAGRRFILTGHPEHDHDHAGQREFAAIKVRRYIENNLPLSNHEANFPYSLQSELAQAKLEQTGEVVLHEDGSAGFYLVEVEAQRVTVPYRSPFEHKKPAMELETAIVVGPPGEEVYTDALNRVKVMFVWDRQNSGNANASCWVRVAQSDTGGGYGSVHVPRVGEEVLVGYIGGDCDRPIVLHRVYNGSVQPQWHSNGILSGYRSKEYSGSGYNEMVLDDATGQNRARLFSSTGNSLLHLGYLIEQNGNTRGAILGSGFDLKTDLSGAVRAAQGLYVTTYQKQANSQQLDVSEAQQQLTGAESAIEAMSQVSQQHQAESLGAGREALKTFTNATQGTVQGSQSGGRTGDGGKGSANAFKAPVMLLASPSGIALSTPQSVHIASDQQTNIVSGQSTFIASRKSLVASVAEKISLFVQNAGMKLFAAKGRVEIQAQGAELDMASQKDLSIKSVGGKVVIAAAQEIGLYVGGSYIRITSSGIENGTVGQIRERCSSWDVEAADSKQVPMPSFSSGEVANTYLHSL
;
A
#
# COMPACT_ATOMS: atom_id res chain seq x y z
N MET A 1 45.17 58.84 -24.52
CA MET A 1 44.33 60.05 -24.32
C MET A 1 45.22 61.27 -24.22
N ASN A 2 44.91 62.34 -24.99
CA ASN A 2 45.57 63.60 -24.87
C ASN A 2 45.18 64.24 -23.53
N MET A 3 46.14 64.80 -22.75
CA MET A 3 45.84 65.45 -21.46
C MET A 3 44.74 66.50 -21.52
N THR A 4 44.54 67.08 -22.71
CA THR A 4 43.47 68.04 -22.97
C THR A 4 42.01 67.35 -22.99
N GLU A 5 41.90 66.13 -23.47
CA GLU A 5 40.61 65.36 -23.49
C GLU A 5 40.25 64.93 -22.10
N VAL A 6 41.20 64.48 -21.33
CA VAL A 6 41.03 64.13 -19.90
C VAL A 6 40.63 65.35 -19.08
N ALA A 7 41.26 66.52 -19.36
CA ALA A 7 40.91 67.80 -18.72
C ALA A 7 39.52 68.30 -19.12
N GLN A 8 39.08 68.09 -20.36
CA GLN A 8 37.67 68.34 -20.78
C GLN A 8 36.67 67.41 -20.18
N ALA A 9 36.95 66.10 -20.10
CA ALA A 9 36.08 65.12 -19.42
C ALA A 9 35.98 65.39 -17.91
N ILE A 10 37.05 65.86 -17.28
CA ILE A 10 37.04 66.22 -15.86
C ILE A 10 36.38 67.59 -15.63
N ARG A 11 36.54 68.59 -16.54
CA ARG A 11 35.93 69.93 -16.43
C ARG A 11 34.42 69.93 -16.78
N GLY A 12 33.98 69.08 -17.70
CA GLY A 12 32.60 68.94 -18.07
C GLY A 12 31.84 67.92 -17.24
N GLY A 13 32.51 67.11 -16.40
CA GLY A 13 31.98 65.91 -15.77
C GLY A 13 31.54 64.88 -16.81
N LEU A 14 31.70 63.58 -16.51
CA LEU A 14 31.04 62.53 -17.28
C LEU A 14 29.52 62.64 -17.02
N ILE A 15 28.81 63.48 -17.80
CA ILE A 15 27.37 63.79 -17.66
C ILE A 15 26.59 62.86 -18.54
N GLN A 16 25.52 62.24 -17.98
CA GLN A 16 24.65 61.34 -18.69
C GLN A 16 23.48 62.05 -19.37
N GLN A 17 23.39 63.39 -19.29
CA GLN A 17 22.31 64.17 -19.87
C GLN A 17 22.28 63.99 -21.41
N ASP A 18 21.08 63.71 -21.91
CA ASP A 18 20.75 63.49 -23.34
C ASP A 18 21.58 62.45 -24.10
N ARG A 19 22.34 61.61 -23.37
CA ARG A 19 23.10 60.48 -23.93
C ARG A 19 22.18 59.33 -24.35
N LEU A 20 22.67 58.49 -25.30
CA LEU A 20 21.97 57.32 -25.78
C LEU A 20 21.68 56.34 -24.63
N LEU A 21 22.63 56.19 -23.71
CA LEU A 21 22.48 55.38 -22.51
C LEU A 21 22.64 56.24 -21.24
N LYS A 22 21.77 56.00 -20.28
CA LYS A 22 21.90 56.51 -18.89
C LYS A 22 21.74 55.37 -17.90
N THR A 23 22.31 55.47 -16.73
CA THR A 23 22.11 54.55 -15.64
C THR A 23 21.74 55.26 -14.35
N SER A 24 20.93 54.59 -13.56
CA SER A 24 20.58 54.99 -12.20
C SER A 24 20.83 53.83 -11.27
N ILE A 25 21.69 54.02 -10.27
CA ILE A 25 21.98 53.05 -9.20
C ILE A 25 21.73 53.79 -7.87
N PRO A 26 20.62 53.55 -7.16
CA PRO A 26 20.22 54.30 -5.97
C PRO A 26 21.27 54.30 -4.83
N SER A 27 22.17 53.32 -4.79
CA SER A 27 23.24 53.23 -3.79
C SER A 27 24.46 54.05 -4.13
N LEU A 28 24.54 54.68 -5.31
CA LEU A 28 25.64 55.49 -5.75
C LEU A 28 25.20 56.94 -6.06
N PRO A 29 26.15 57.90 -5.96
CA PRO A 29 25.90 59.27 -6.47
C PRO A 29 25.60 59.25 -7.97
N GLU A 30 24.83 60.24 -8.43
CA GLU A 30 24.58 60.43 -9.85
C GLU A 30 25.91 60.59 -10.61
N ASN A 31 26.00 59.95 -11.80
CA ASN A 31 27.22 59.93 -12.64
C ASN A 31 28.47 59.29 -12.02
N ALA A 32 28.35 58.58 -10.87
CA ALA A 32 29.48 57.83 -10.33
C ALA A 32 29.96 56.71 -11.27
N LEU A 33 29.02 56.08 -11.97
CA LEU A 33 29.26 55.08 -13.00
C LEU A 33 28.46 55.46 -14.26
N VAL A 34 29.15 55.75 -15.36
CA VAL A 34 28.53 56.19 -16.62
C VAL A 34 28.61 55.05 -17.63
N PRO A 35 27.49 54.60 -18.25
CA PRO A 35 27.49 53.49 -19.18
C PRO A 35 28.18 53.90 -20.50
N ARG A 36 29.10 53.08 -20.93
CA ARG A 36 29.83 53.27 -22.18
C ARG A 36 29.33 52.30 -23.26
N ARG A 37 29.26 51.00 -22.95
CA ARG A 37 28.78 49.96 -23.84
C ARG A 37 27.74 49.14 -23.12
N ALA A 38 26.76 48.63 -23.87
CA ALA A 38 25.76 47.71 -23.38
C ALA A 38 25.49 46.58 -24.39
N VAL A 39 25.39 45.35 -23.88
CA VAL A 39 24.76 44.27 -24.58
C VAL A 39 23.55 43.81 -23.73
N THR A 40 22.38 43.77 -24.33
CA THR A 40 21.17 43.33 -23.67
C THR A 40 20.58 42.10 -24.41
N TYR A 41 20.09 41.16 -23.67
CA TYR A 41 19.37 39.99 -24.19
C TYR A 41 18.05 39.86 -23.46
N SER A 42 16.98 39.67 -24.16
CA SER A 42 15.66 39.33 -23.63
C SER A 42 14.98 38.27 -24.48
N GLU A 43 14.25 37.38 -23.83
CA GLU A 43 13.53 36.30 -24.48
C GLU A 43 12.15 36.10 -23.83
N LEU A 44 11.13 35.88 -24.67
CA LEU A 44 9.78 35.60 -24.22
C LEU A 44 9.77 34.25 -23.44
N GLY A 45 9.17 34.26 -22.25
CA GLY A 45 9.15 33.11 -21.37
C GLY A 45 10.43 32.87 -20.56
N ARG A 46 11.38 33.79 -20.63
CA ARG A 46 12.69 33.70 -19.93
C ARG A 46 13.03 35.02 -19.20
N ASP A 47 14.15 34.98 -18.48
CA ASP A 47 14.73 36.19 -17.89
C ASP A 47 15.41 37.06 -18.95
N PHE A 48 15.57 38.34 -18.67
CA PHE A 48 16.44 39.19 -19.44
C PHE A 48 17.82 39.33 -18.75
N SER A 49 18.80 39.69 -19.53
CA SER A 49 20.13 40.02 -19.01
C SER A 49 20.72 41.27 -19.70
N VAL A 50 21.36 42.07 -18.90
CA VAL A 50 22.04 43.31 -19.37
C VAL A 50 23.46 43.29 -18.84
N THR A 51 24.43 43.45 -19.72
CA THR A 51 25.83 43.65 -19.38
C THR A 51 26.27 45.02 -19.88
N LEU A 52 26.91 45.77 -18.97
CA LEU A 52 27.33 47.13 -19.20
C LEU A 52 28.83 47.32 -18.92
N ASP A 53 29.61 47.81 -19.88
CA ASP A 53 30.88 48.44 -19.58
C ASP A 53 30.63 49.87 -19.18
N MET A 54 31.18 50.26 -18.04
CA MET A 54 30.99 51.58 -17.44
C MET A 54 32.30 52.25 -17.14
N VAL A 55 32.33 53.55 -17.11
CA VAL A 55 33.48 54.37 -16.78
C VAL A 55 33.20 55.23 -15.56
N SER A 56 34.23 55.46 -14.76
CA SER A 56 34.18 56.26 -13.56
C SER A 56 35.48 57.05 -13.37
N THR A 57 35.39 58.24 -12.74
CA THR A 57 36.51 58.97 -12.24
C THR A 57 37.02 58.41 -10.89
N ALA A 58 36.20 57.60 -10.21
CA ALA A 58 36.53 56.92 -8.96
C ALA A 58 37.09 55.53 -9.25
N GLY A 59 38.26 55.21 -8.71
CA GLY A 59 38.93 53.92 -8.87
C GLY A 59 38.70 52.95 -7.70
N ASP A 60 37.94 53.33 -6.69
CA ASP A 60 37.80 52.69 -5.41
C ASP A 60 36.35 52.26 -5.09
N ILE A 61 35.52 52.16 -6.09
CA ILE A 61 34.11 51.70 -5.89
C ILE A 61 34.13 50.25 -5.38
N GLU A 62 33.59 50.05 -4.17
CA GLU A 62 33.50 48.72 -3.56
C GLU A 62 32.45 47.85 -4.27
N LEU A 63 32.90 46.81 -4.97
CA LEU A 63 32.03 45.97 -5.81
C LEU A 63 30.95 45.21 -5.01
N LYS A 64 31.30 44.84 -3.77
CA LYS A 64 30.38 44.08 -2.90
C LYS A 64 29.11 44.86 -2.59
N THR A 65 29.21 46.18 -2.46
CA THR A 65 28.07 47.05 -2.14
C THR A 65 27.07 47.17 -3.29
N LEU A 66 27.48 46.81 -4.52
CA LEU A 66 26.64 46.82 -5.71
C LEU A 66 25.80 45.57 -5.90
N ILE A 67 26.28 44.45 -5.36
CA ILE A 67 25.58 43.15 -5.56
C ILE A 67 24.21 43.17 -4.92
N ALA A 68 23.21 42.65 -5.68
CA ALA A 68 21.79 42.61 -5.33
C ALA A 68 21.09 43.99 -5.21
N GLN A 69 21.80 45.09 -5.58
CA GLN A 69 21.19 46.40 -5.61
C GLN A 69 20.36 46.60 -6.86
N PRO A 70 19.24 47.34 -6.78
CA PRO A 70 18.46 47.70 -7.96
C PRO A 70 19.28 48.67 -8.84
N MET A 71 19.12 48.50 -10.15
CA MET A 71 19.73 49.33 -11.16
C MET A 71 18.78 49.53 -12.33
N THR A 72 18.82 50.69 -12.97
CA THR A 72 18.04 50.97 -14.18
C THR A 72 18.95 51.48 -15.27
N LEU A 73 18.88 50.84 -16.44
CA LEU A 73 19.42 51.32 -17.68
C LEU A 73 18.32 52.06 -18.44
N TRP A 74 18.60 53.27 -18.87
CA TRP A 74 17.71 54.08 -19.68
C TRP A 74 18.24 54.13 -21.11
N LEU A 75 17.42 53.68 -22.07
CA LEU A 75 17.75 53.71 -23.51
C LEU A 75 16.96 54.84 -24.18
N GLN A 76 17.70 55.80 -24.78
CA GLN A 76 17.08 56.89 -25.49
C GLN A 76 16.39 56.41 -26.77
N GLN A 77 15.15 56.77 -26.92
CA GLN A 77 14.33 56.53 -28.11
C GLN A 77 14.62 57.58 -29.20
N ALA A 78 14.15 57.30 -30.43
CA ALA A 78 14.32 58.27 -31.54
C ALA A 78 13.68 59.62 -31.27
N ASN A 79 12.56 59.64 -30.55
CA ASN A 79 11.85 60.86 -30.10
C ASN A 79 12.47 61.56 -28.87
N LYS A 80 13.70 61.18 -28.46
CA LYS A 80 14.42 61.64 -27.27
C LYS A 80 13.80 61.26 -25.92
N SER A 81 12.70 60.52 -25.83
CA SER A 81 12.24 59.91 -24.60
C SER A 81 13.13 58.75 -24.21
N TYR A 82 12.97 58.22 -22.98
CA TYR A 82 13.77 57.10 -22.52
C TYR A 82 12.88 55.91 -22.16
N LEU A 83 13.35 54.70 -22.57
CA LEU A 83 12.81 53.43 -22.10
C LEU A 83 13.66 52.88 -20.95
N PRO A 84 13.09 52.60 -19.80
CA PRO A 84 13.79 51.97 -18.70
C PRO A 84 13.97 50.45 -18.91
N ILE A 85 15.08 49.90 -18.42
CA ILE A 85 15.29 48.46 -18.15
C ILE A 85 15.78 48.39 -16.72
N ASN A 86 14.86 48.08 -15.80
CA ASN A 86 15.15 47.95 -14.37
C ASN A 86 15.45 46.50 -14.02
N GLY A 87 16.41 46.26 -13.12
CA GLY A 87 16.78 44.95 -12.64
C GLY A 87 17.68 44.99 -11.40
N TYR A 88 18.26 43.89 -11.04
CA TYR A 88 19.15 43.73 -9.89
C TYR A 88 20.54 43.28 -10.35
N ILE A 89 21.59 43.97 -9.85
CA ILE A 89 22.97 43.64 -10.16
C ILE A 89 23.36 42.31 -9.56
N HIS A 90 23.78 41.36 -10.41
CA HIS A 90 24.24 40.05 -9.96
C HIS A 90 25.74 39.82 -10.13
N THR A 91 26.40 40.67 -10.97
CA THR A 91 27.86 40.61 -11.20
C THR A 91 28.40 42.01 -11.31
N ALA A 92 29.48 42.29 -10.60
CA ALA A 92 30.24 43.53 -10.69
C ALA A 92 31.74 43.21 -10.83
N ARG A 93 32.44 43.85 -11.79
CA ARG A 93 33.87 43.67 -12.04
C ARG A 93 34.52 45.00 -12.19
N ARG A 94 35.78 45.10 -11.77
CA ARG A 94 36.68 46.19 -12.15
C ARG A 94 37.54 45.65 -13.31
N LEU A 95 37.42 46.24 -14.49
CA LEU A 95 38.14 45.82 -15.69
C LEU A 95 39.57 46.33 -15.69
N GLY A 96 39.79 47.59 -15.30
CA GLY A 96 41.08 48.20 -15.23
C GLY A 96 40.98 49.73 -15.14
N ALA A 97 42.09 50.42 -15.38
CA ALA A 97 42.13 51.86 -15.44
C ALA A 97 43.01 52.29 -16.64
N ASP A 98 42.58 53.34 -17.31
CA ASP A 98 43.32 54.01 -18.38
C ASP A 98 43.37 55.49 -18.13
N GLY A 99 44.57 55.94 -17.70
CA GLY A 99 44.75 57.27 -17.20
C GLY A 99 43.98 57.59 -15.92
N SER A 100 43.13 58.58 -15.97
CA SER A 100 42.26 59.01 -14.86
C SER A 100 40.86 58.34 -14.84
N LEU A 101 40.61 57.49 -15.76
CA LEU A 101 39.31 56.73 -15.84
C LEU A 101 39.47 55.28 -15.46
N SER A 102 38.66 54.86 -14.52
CA SER A 102 38.51 53.45 -14.15
C SER A 102 37.35 52.83 -14.91
N SER A 103 37.58 51.64 -15.47
CA SER A 103 36.57 50.86 -16.21
C SER A 103 36.00 49.75 -15.32
N TYR A 104 34.72 49.66 -15.29
CA TYR A 104 33.92 48.68 -14.56
C TYR A 104 32.99 47.95 -15.50
N GLN A 105 32.59 46.73 -15.14
CA GLN A 105 31.52 46.01 -15.81
C GLN A 105 30.45 45.57 -14.79
N LEU A 106 29.22 45.86 -15.09
CA LEU A 106 28.08 45.42 -14.29
C LEU A 106 27.18 44.56 -15.15
N SER A 107 26.71 43.42 -14.58
CA SER A 107 25.65 42.64 -15.19
C SER A 107 24.45 42.59 -14.24
N PHE A 108 23.27 42.81 -14.78
CA PHE A 108 22.03 42.74 -14.03
C PHE A 108 20.92 42.02 -14.81
N ALA A 109 19.96 41.50 -14.07
CA ALA A 109 18.81 40.75 -14.59
C ALA A 109 17.55 41.08 -13.76
N SER A 110 16.44 40.48 -14.11
CA SER A 110 15.20 40.65 -13.33
C SER A 110 15.31 40.08 -11.92
N TRP A 111 14.25 40.26 -11.11
CA TRP A 111 14.13 39.61 -9.80
C TRP A 111 14.07 38.09 -9.92
N MET A 112 13.66 37.54 -11.07
CA MET A 112 13.61 36.10 -11.30
C MET A 112 15.00 35.46 -11.22
N HIS A 113 16.06 36.21 -11.44
CA HIS A 113 17.45 35.75 -11.31
C HIS A 113 17.75 35.18 -9.91
N PHE A 114 17.13 35.73 -8.86
CA PHE A 114 17.30 35.23 -7.49
C PHE A 114 16.77 33.81 -7.28
N LEU A 115 15.83 33.34 -8.11
CA LEU A 115 15.29 31.98 -8.05
C LEU A 115 16.37 30.92 -8.33
N LYS A 116 17.47 31.28 -9.00
CA LYS A 116 18.61 30.39 -9.29
C LYS A 116 19.41 30.03 -8.04
N PHE A 117 19.35 30.86 -7.00
CA PHE A 117 20.15 30.75 -5.79
C PHE A 117 19.39 30.19 -4.59
N ARG A 118 18.12 29.85 -4.79
CA ARG A 118 17.30 29.20 -3.79
C ARG A 118 16.80 27.85 -4.31
N SER A 119 16.97 26.82 -3.51
CA SER A 119 16.33 25.51 -3.72
C SER A 119 15.47 25.18 -2.50
N ASP A 120 14.41 24.44 -2.71
CA ASP A 120 13.54 23.97 -1.63
C ASP A 120 13.14 22.52 -1.86
N MET A 121 12.79 21.84 -0.77
CA MET A 121 12.16 20.54 -0.77
C MET A 121 10.81 20.70 -0.10
N ARG A 122 9.76 20.73 -0.89
CA ARG A 122 8.37 20.87 -0.45
C ARG A 122 7.42 20.32 -1.48
N TYR A 123 6.15 20.22 -1.12
CA TYR A 123 5.09 19.84 -2.05
C TYR A 123 3.81 20.63 -1.78
N TRP A 124 2.96 20.65 -2.78
CA TRP A 124 1.62 21.21 -2.75
C TRP A 124 0.60 20.12 -3.04
N GLN A 125 -0.56 20.22 -2.41
CA GLN A 125 -1.70 19.34 -2.66
C GLN A 125 -2.90 20.18 -3.07
N ASP A 126 -3.63 19.67 -4.07
CA ASP A 126 -4.88 20.24 -4.56
C ASP A 126 -4.78 21.75 -4.89
N LYS A 127 -3.63 22.16 -5.46
CA LYS A 127 -3.38 23.53 -5.92
C LYS A 127 -3.15 23.60 -7.42
N SER A 128 -3.65 24.68 -8.05
CA SER A 128 -3.35 25.01 -9.44
C SER A 128 -1.92 25.57 -9.59
N VAL A 129 -1.38 25.53 -10.82
CA VAL A 129 -0.01 25.97 -11.06
C VAL A 129 0.18 27.46 -10.75
N ASP A 130 -0.76 28.32 -11.12
CA ASP A 130 -0.73 29.76 -10.78
C ASP A 130 -0.68 30.00 -9.27
N ALA A 131 -1.43 29.23 -8.47
CA ALA A 131 -1.37 29.30 -7.02
C ALA A 131 -0.01 28.83 -6.48
N ILE A 132 0.56 27.76 -7.07
CA ILE A 132 1.89 27.26 -6.70
C ILE A 132 2.97 28.31 -7.03
N LEU A 133 2.94 28.87 -8.24
CA LEU A 133 3.87 29.92 -8.67
C LEU A 133 3.77 31.17 -7.76
N THR A 134 2.55 31.54 -7.36
CA THR A 134 2.30 32.63 -6.41
C THR A 134 3.01 32.37 -5.08
N ASP A 135 2.89 31.16 -4.55
CA ASP A 135 3.59 30.79 -3.30
C ASP A 135 5.11 30.90 -3.42
N VAL A 136 5.68 30.45 -4.57
CA VAL A 136 7.12 30.50 -4.82
C VAL A 136 7.59 31.95 -5.00
N PHE A 137 6.91 32.76 -5.82
CA PHE A 137 7.29 34.15 -6.04
C PHE A 137 7.21 34.98 -4.76
N ASN A 138 6.15 34.81 -3.95
CA ASN A 138 6.02 35.52 -2.68
C ASN A 138 7.07 35.14 -1.63
N ALA A 139 7.77 34.01 -1.81
CA ALA A 139 8.90 33.64 -0.97
C ALA A 139 10.16 34.51 -1.24
N HIS A 140 10.19 35.21 -2.40
CA HIS A 140 11.26 36.14 -2.78
C HIS A 140 10.82 37.59 -2.53
N PRO A 141 11.42 38.34 -1.61
CA PRO A 141 11.02 39.71 -1.28
C PRO A 141 10.93 40.63 -2.50
N GLN A 142 11.86 40.47 -3.47
CA GLN A 142 11.95 41.31 -4.69
C GLN A 142 10.81 41.03 -5.67
N ALA A 143 10.18 39.85 -5.61
CA ALA A 143 9.08 39.46 -6.49
C ALA A 143 7.71 39.90 -5.97
N ARG A 144 7.57 40.18 -4.68
CA ARG A 144 6.28 40.53 -4.06
C ARG A 144 5.61 41.73 -4.72
N GLY A 145 4.40 41.50 -5.28
CA GLY A 145 3.67 42.52 -6.01
C GLY A 145 4.24 42.87 -7.40
N GLN A 146 5.27 42.18 -7.85
CA GLN A 146 5.95 42.38 -9.12
C GLN A 146 5.66 41.25 -10.14
N PHE A 147 4.54 40.57 -10.00
CA PHE A 147 4.04 39.58 -10.97
C PHE A 147 2.52 39.65 -11.09
N GLU A 148 2.00 39.20 -12.22
CA GLU A 148 0.54 39.10 -12.48
C GLU A 148 0.27 37.90 -13.42
N PHE A 149 -0.93 37.36 -13.35
CA PHE A 149 -1.43 36.30 -14.24
C PHE A 149 -2.51 36.87 -15.15
N ALA A 150 -2.29 36.78 -16.46
CA ALA A 150 -3.24 37.16 -17.52
C ALA A 150 -3.61 35.91 -18.32
N LEU A 151 -4.41 35.02 -17.71
CA LEU A 151 -4.76 33.70 -18.27
C LEU A 151 -6.14 33.74 -18.92
N LEU A 152 -6.27 33.09 -20.10
CA LEU A 152 -7.56 32.93 -20.77
C LEU A 152 -8.44 31.89 -20.04
N LYS A 153 -7.84 30.88 -19.41
CA LYS A 153 -8.55 29.78 -18.73
C LYS A 153 -7.98 29.57 -17.34
N THR A 154 -8.87 29.17 -16.42
CA THR A 154 -8.44 28.70 -15.10
C THR A 154 -7.66 27.41 -15.23
N LEU A 155 -6.54 27.29 -14.52
CA LEU A 155 -5.71 26.09 -14.52
C LEU A 155 -6.31 25.00 -13.60
N PRO A 156 -6.20 23.73 -13.99
CA PRO A 156 -6.69 22.64 -13.15
C PRO A 156 -5.82 22.48 -11.90
N SER A 157 -6.46 22.02 -10.82
CA SER A 157 -5.80 21.66 -9.59
C SER A 157 -5.00 20.37 -9.75
N ARG A 158 -3.77 20.35 -9.23
CA ARG A 158 -2.91 19.16 -9.15
C ARG A 158 -3.05 18.53 -7.78
N SER A 159 -3.38 17.25 -7.71
CA SER A 159 -3.52 16.54 -6.44
C SER A 159 -2.21 16.45 -5.64
N TYR A 160 -1.09 16.47 -6.33
CA TYR A 160 0.25 16.49 -5.74
C TYR A 160 1.25 17.10 -6.72
N CYS A 161 2.08 18.00 -6.25
CA CYS A 161 3.15 18.63 -7.01
C CYS A 161 4.35 18.85 -6.10
N ARG A 162 5.48 18.23 -6.42
CA ARG A 162 6.68 18.27 -5.59
C ARG A 162 7.76 19.16 -6.21
N GLN A 163 8.42 19.92 -5.36
CA GLN A 163 9.69 20.60 -5.62
C GLN A 163 10.83 19.88 -4.91
N SER A 164 11.93 19.60 -5.62
CA SER A 164 13.20 19.09 -5.10
C SER A 164 14.35 19.65 -5.94
N GLU A 165 14.32 20.94 -6.20
CA GLU A 165 15.13 21.62 -7.18
C GLU A 165 15.22 23.11 -6.87
N THR A 166 15.98 23.88 -7.68
CA THR A 166 15.97 25.33 -7.57
C THR A 166 14.59 25.91 -7.91
N ASP A 167 14.24 27.01 -7.27
CA ASP A 167 12.99 27.72 -7.58
C ASP A 167 12.92 28.11 -9.07
N TRP A 168 14.06 28.40 -9.67
CA TRP A 168 14.20 28.68 -11.11
C TRP A 168 13.72 27.50 -11.97
N ASN A 169 14.30 26.31 -11.78
CA ASN A 169 13.92 25.14 -12.56
C ASN A 169 12.46 24.74 -12.31
N PHE A 170 12.01 24.80 -11.06
CA PHE A 170 10.65 24.47 -10.67
C PHE A 170 9.61 25.36 -11.33
N VAL A 171 9.79 26.68 -11.28
CA VAL A 171 8.87 27.66 -11.88
C VAL A 171 8.80 27.48 -13.39
N HIS A 172 9.95 27.39 -14.08
CA HIS A 172 9.97 27.28 -15.54
C HIS A 172 9.36 25.96 -16.02
N ARG A 173 9.69 24.83 -15.38
CA ARG A 173 9.08 23.55 -15.80
C ARG A 173 7.58 23.52 -15.60
N LEU A 174 7.06 24.11 -14.52
CA LEU A 174 5.60 24.18 -14.31
C LEU A 174 4.93 25.07 -15.35
N MET A 175 5.56 26.18 -15.71
CA MET A 175 5.07 27.04 -16.78
C MET A 175 5.10 26.32 -18.13
N GLU A 176 6.18 25.64 -18.45
CA GLU A 176 6.33 24.86 -19.69
C GLU A 176 5.28 23.73 -19.76
N GLU A 177 5.09 22.97 -18.67
CA GLU A 177 4.10 21.89 -18.58
C GLU A 177 2.65 22.37 -18.83
N GLU A 178 2.30 23.56 -18.38
CA GLU A 178 0.95 24.14 -18.57
C GLU A 178 0.84 25.03 -19.83
N GLY A 179 1.93 25.17 -20.59
CA GLY A 179 1.98 26.03 -21.79
C GLY A 179 1.96 27.51 -21.47
N LEU A 180 2.34 27.87 -20.25
CA LEU A 180 2.45 29.28 -19.82
C LEU A 180 3.81 29.85 -20.25
N PHE A 181 3.80 31.14 -20.48
CA PHE A 181 5.01 31.91 -20.72
C PHE A 181 4.86 33.29 -20.12
N GLY A 182 5.95 34.00 -19.94
CA GLY A 182 5.90 35.32 -19.35
C GLY A 182 6.69 36.36 -20.12
N PHE A 183 6.35 37.58 -19.88
CA PHE A 183 7.06 38.75 -20.42
C PHE A 183 7.20 39.86 -19.38
N TRP A 184 8.12 40.78 -19.61
CA TRP A 184 8.44 41.83 -18.67
C TRP A 184 7.80 43.17 -19.03
N ARG A 185 7.10 43.76 -18.05
CA ARG A 185 6.67 45.16 -18.09
C ARG A 185 7.59 46.01 -17.21
N GLN A 186 8.19 47.02 -17.80
CA GLN A 186 8.99 47.99 -17.05
C GLN A 186 8.10 49.11 -16.54
N ASP A 187 8.33 49.55 -15.31
CA ASP A 187 7.73 50.79 -14.79
C ASP A 187 8.29 52.00 -15.49
N ASN A 188 7.43 52.92 -15.91
CA ASN A 188 7.86 54.14 -16.64
C ASN A 188 8.85 55.03 -15.86
N GLU A 189 8.77 54.99 -14.52
CA GLU A 189 9.74 55.70 -13.67
C GLU A 189 11.06 54.90 -13.47
N GLY A 190 11.15 53.67 -14.00
CA GLY A 190 12.31 52.82 -13.91
C GLY A 190 12.57 52.28 -12.50
N LYS A 191 11.60 52.28 -11.62
CA LYS A 191 11.76 51.87 -10.21
C LYS A 191 11.51 50.40 -9.98
N SER A 192 10.79 49.76 -10.89
CA SER A 192 10.40 48.35 -10.79
C SER A 192 10.16 47.70 -12.16
N HIS A 193 10.06 46.37 -12.15
CA HIS A 193 9.66 45.59 -13.32
C HIS A 193 8.73 44.48 -12.88
N ARG A 194 7.74 44.17 -13.71
CA ARG A 194 6.70 43.17 -13.41
C ARG A 194 6.75 42.05 -14.42
N PHE A 195 6.65 40.82 -13.94
CA PHE A 195 6.53 39.61 -14.75
C PHE A 195 5.06 39.30 -15.00
N VAL A 196 4.62 39.30 -16.25
CA VAL A 196 3.25 38.95 -16.65
C VAL A 196 3.25 37.55 -17.20
N VAL A 197 2.54 36.64 -16.54
CA VAL A 197 2.41 35.24 -16.95
C VAL A 197 1.11 35.07 -17.73
N THR A 198 1.18 34.49 -18.91
CA THR A 198 0.03 34.29 -19.80
C THR A 198 0.10 32.96 -20.54
N ASP A 199 -1.03 32.49 -21.09
CA ASP A 199 -1.18 31.39 -22.02
C ASP A 199 -1.56 31.85 -23.45
N ASP A 200 -1.66 33.19 -23.67
CA ASP A 200 -2.10 33.78 -24.93
C ASP A 200 -1.13 34.84 -25.47
N ILE A 201 -0.68 34.64 -26.71
CA ILE A 201 0.22 35.57 -27.40
C ILE A 201 -0.42 36.96 -27.64
N TYR A 202 -1.76 37.05 -27.69
CA TYR A 202 -2.47 38.32 -27.84
C TYR A 202 -2.48 39.17 -26.57
N SER A 203 -2.13 38.60 -25.42
CA SER A 203 -1.94 39.35 -24.17
C SER A 203 -0.64 40.15 -24.12
N LEU A 204 0.26 39.98 -25.08
CA LEU A 204 1.52 40.74 -25.16
C LEU A 204 1.23 42.21 -25.46
N ASP A 205 1.98 43.11 -24.85
CA ASP A 205 1.89 44.53 -25.08
C ASP A 205 2.35 44.92 -26.49
N GLU A 206 1.86 46.05 -27.02
CA GLU A 206 2.25 46.56 -28.31
C GLU A 206 3.50 47.45 -28.20
N VAL A 207 4.32 47.43 -29.23
CA VAL A 207 5.42 48.45 -29.42
C VAL A 207 4.77 49.78 -29.64
N SER A 208 5.34 50.85 -29.15
CA SER A 208 4.86 52.20 -29.41
C SER A 208 5.89 53.01 -30.24
N PRO A 209 5.52 53.42 -31.46
CA PRO A 209 4.28 53.12 -32.19
C PRO A 209 4.19 51.66 -32.66
N LYS A 210 2.96 51.12 -32.78
CA LYS A 210 2.72 49.71 -33.18
C LYS A 210 3.29 49.33 -34.56
N GLN A 211 3.39 50.33 -35.46
CA GLN A 211 3.94 50.13 -36.80
C GLN A 211 5.44 50.31 -36.79
N VAL A 212 6.17 49.29 -37.23
CA VAL A 212 7.60 49.28 -37.39
C VAL A 212 7.99 49.18 -38.86
N GLY A 213 8.79 50.10 -39.32
CA GLY A 213 9.17 50.21 -40.74
C GLY A 213 10.24 49.25 -41.13
N PHE A 214 10.25 48.88 -42.42
CA PHE A 214 11.34 48.23 -43.08
C PHE A 214 11.99 49.15 -44.13
N SER A 215 13.31 49.33 -44.11
CA SER A 215 14.01 50.20 -45.05
C SER A 215 15.41 49.64 -45.36
N ARG A 216 15.67 49.19 -46.56
CA ARG A 216 16.99 48.73 -47.02
C ARG A 216 18.07 49.82 -47.02
N SER A 217 17.70 51.05 -47.15
CA SER A 217 18.64 52.17 -47.29
C SER A 217 19.22 52.66 -45.94
N GLY A 218 18.75 52.13 -44.82
CA GLY A 218 19.18 52.55 -43.53
C GLY A 218 18.81 53.98 -43.11
N THR A 219 18.03 54.68 -43.95
CA THR A 219 17.51 56.00 -43.58
C THR A 219 16.44 55.80 -42.48
N SER A 220 16.80 56.18 -41.29
CA SER A 220 15.91 56.16 -40.15
C SER A 220 14.80 57.18 -40.28
N ASN A 221 13.56 56.76 -40.31
CA ASN A 221 12.45 57.59 -39.91
C ASN A 221 12.60 57.84 -38.39
N GLU A 222 11.89 58.84 -37.87
CA GLU A 222 11.86 59.22 -36.43
C GLU A 222 11.62 58.07 -35.44
N THR A 223 11.29 56.84 -35.89
CA THR A 223 10.94 55.66 -35.07
C THR A 223 11.95 54.49 -35.17
N GLY A 224 12.97 54.62 -36.01
CA GLY A 224 13.85 53.53 -36.38
C GLY A 224 13.18 52.51 -37.34
N ALA A 225 14.00 51.69 -38.04
CA ALA A 225 13.47 50.69 -38.97
C ALA A 225 14.35 49.44 -38.95
N PHE A 226 13.77 48.30 -39.36
CA PHE A 226 14.56 47.12 -39.77
C PHE A 226 15.20 47.36 -41.14
N THR A 227 16.48 47.03 -41.24
CA THR A 227 17.24 47.07 -42.50
C THR A 227 17.28 45.72 -43.17
N GLN A 228 17.13 44.64 -42.35
CA GLN A 228 17.06 43.26 -42.84
C GLN A 228 15.87 42.58 -42.15
N TRP A 229 15.18 41.72 -42.94
CA TRP A 229 14.11 40.91 -42.43
C TRP A 229 14.01 39.63 -43.28
N ALA A 230 14.18 38.45 -42.65
CA ALA A 230 14.21 37.16 -43.32
C ALA A 230 13.39 36.11 -42.60
N GLY A 231 12.64 35.33 -43.32
CA GLY A 231 11.94 34.16 -42.78
C GLY A 231 12.82 32.91 -42.75
N SER A 232 12.71 32.17 -41.65
CA SER A 232 13.37 30.88 -41.48
C SER A 232 12.32 29.79 -41.24
N ARG A 233 12.56 28.60 -41.82
CA ARG A 233 11.78 27.38 -41.51
C ARG A 233 12.70 26.30 -41.01
N THR A 234 12.29 25.65 -39.91
CA THR A 234 13.04 24.58 -39.26
C THR A 234 12.16 23.33 -39.18
N LEU A 235 12.71 22.18 -39.56
CA LEU A 235 11.99 20.89 -39.44
C LEU A 235 11.66 20.63 -37.94
N GLN A 236 10.41 20.26 -37.69
CA GLN A 236 9.90 19.83 -36.38
C GLN A 236 9.18 18.49 -36.54
N SER A 237 8.93 17.81 -35.44
CA SER A 237 8.04 16.65 -35.40
C SER A 237 6.61 17.06 -35.78
N THR A 238 5.87 16.15 -36.41
CA THR A 238 4.54 16.46 -36.98
C THR A 238 3.40 15.73 -36.27
N VAL A 239 3.69 14.72 -35.46
CA VAL A 239 2.70 13.95 -34.72
C VAL A 239 3.21 13.71 -33.33
N TYR A 240 2.37 13.95 -32.34
CA TYR A 240 2.64 13.66 -30.92
C TYR A 240 1.64 12.66 -30.38
N THR A 241 2.13 11.50 -29.96
CA THR A 241 1.32 10.43 -29.40
C THR A 241 1.75 10.18 -27.95
N THR A 242 0.80 10.26 -27.02
CA THR A 242 1.05 9.96 -25.60
C THR A 242 0.23 8.78 -25.14
N ARG A 243 0.73 8.09 -24.12
CA ARG A 243 -0.03 7.10 -23.35
C ARG A 243 0.24 7.22 -21.87
N THR A 244 -0.79 6.96 -21.07
CA THR A 244 -0.71 6.88 -19.61
C THR A 244 -1.44 5.65 -19.09
N PHE A 245 -1.05 5.13 -17.93
CA PHE A 245 -1.72 4.03 -17.25
C PHE A 245 -2.49 4.56 -16.03
N ASP A 246 -3.80 4.27 -15.97
CA ASP A 246 -4.62 4.62 -14.81
C ASP A 246 -4.89 3.36 -13.97
N TYR A 247 -4.23 3.27 -12.82
CA TYR A 247 -4.41 2.15 -11.89
C TYR A 247 -5.80 2.10 -11.22
N LYS A 248 -6.56 3.19 -11.25
CA LYS A 248 -7.93 3.23 -10.73
C LYS A 248 -8.94 2.64 -11.71
N ALA A 249 -8.56 2.53 -12.98
CA ALA A 249 -9.37 1.96 -14.04
C ALA A 249 -8.53 0.96 -14.88
N PRO A 250 -8.02 -0.13 -14.30
CA PRO A 250 -7.07 -1.04 -14.96
C PRO A 250 -7.67 -1.88 -16.09
N SER A 251 -9.00 -1.94 -16.20
CA SER A 251 -9.70 -2.63 -17.32
C SER A 251 -9.36 -2.04 -18.68
N SER A 252 -8.76 -0.84 -18.73
CA SER A 252 -8.25 -0.22 -19.94
C SER A 252 -6.83 -0.65 -20.34
N LEU A 253 -6.28 -1.74 -19.78
CA LEU A 253 -4.92 -2.20 -20.08
C LEU A 253 -4.73 -2.50 -21.57
N ALA A 254 -5.75 -3.04 -22.24
CA ALA A 254 -5.75 -3.27 -23.67
C ALA A 254 -5.91 -1.98 -24.51
N ASN A 255 -6.44 -0.91 -23.87
CA ASN A 255 -6.66 0.38 -24.51
C ASN A 255 -6.36 1.50 -23.49
N PRO A 256 -5.09 1.71 -23.09
CA PRO A 256 -4.71 2.75 -22.16
C PRO A 256 -5.09 4.12 -22.72
N LYS A 257 -5.43 5.05 -21.83
CA LYS A 257 -5.70 6.43 -22.22
C LYS A 257 -4.49 6.98 -23.00
N GLY A 258 -4.74 7.53 -24.15
CA GLY A 258 -3.71 8.09 -25.03
C GLY A 258 -4.29 9.10 -26.00
N THR A 259 -3.43 9.94 -26.52
CA THR A 259 -3.76 10.93 -27.53
C THR A 259 -2.79 10.83 -28.68
N THR A 260 -3.28 10.99 -29.90
CA THR A 260 -2.47 11.15 -31.09
C THR A 260 -2.96 12.41 -31.79
N LEU A 261 -2.14 13.43 -31.80
CA LEU A 261 -2.47 14.71 -32.42
C LEU A 261 -1.45 15.05 -33.50
N PRO A 262 -1.91 15.40 -34.71
CA PRO A 262 -1.05 15.93 -35.75
C PRO A 262 -0.89 17.46 -35.60
N THR A 263 0.18 18.00 -36.17
CA THR A 263 0.34 19.45 -36.32
C THR A 263 -0.79 20.04 -37.18
N MET A 264 -1.06 21.34 -37.01
CA MET A 264 -2.07 22.02 -37.81
C MET A 264 -1.77 21.97 -39.29
N ALA A 265 -2.83 21.98 -40.13
CA ALA A 265 -2.73 22.13 -41.58
C ALA A 265 -2.01 23.44 -41.90
N GLY A 266 -1.05 23.37 -42.84
CA GLY A 266 -0.26 24.53 -43.24
C GLY A 266 1.22 24.50 -42.85
N GLN A 267 1.66 23.50 -42.10
CA GLN A 267 3.09 23.24 -41.83
C GLN A 267 3.84 22.70 -43.11
N GLY A 268 3.09 22.43 -44.18
CA GLY A 268 3.59 21.89 -45.43
C GLY A 268 3.56 20.35 -45.49
N ASN A 269 3.93 19.77 -46.61
CA ASN A 269 4.03 18.32 -46.80
C ASN A 269 5.30 17.82 -46.12
N LEU A 270 5.24 17.68 -44.81
CA LEU A 270 6.33 17.11 -44.03
C LEU A 270 6.24 15.58 -44.01
N PRO A 271 7.37 14.86 -43.84
CA PRO A 271 7.37 13.39 -43.73
C PRO A 271 6.48 12.88 -42.59
N GLU A 272 5.67 11.85 -42.86
CA GLU A 272 4.78 11.26 -41.88
C GLU A 272 5.54 10.53 -40.75
N GLN A 273 6.78 10.12 -40.98
CA GLN A 273 7.58 9.39 -39.98
C GLN A 273 8.16 10.27 -38.86
N THR A 274 7.79 11.53 -38.77
CA THR A 274 8.26 12.44 -37.69
C THR A 274 7.32 12.42 -36.48
N GLU A 275 6.88 11.21 -36.06
CA GLU A 275 6.11 11.01 -34.85
C GLU A 275 7.02 10.96 -33.63
N VAL A 276 6.60 11.61 -32.54
CA VAL A 276 7.11 11.39 -31.19
C VAL A 276 6.08 10.62 -30.40
N TYR A 277 6.42 9.40 -29.99
CA TYR A 277 5.63 8.58 -29.09
C TYR A 277 6.22 8.62 -27.69
N GLU A 278 5.41 8.96 -26.70
CA GLU A 278 5.80 9.06 -25.29
C GLU A 278 4.86 8.30 -24.38
N TYR A 279 5.41 7.39 -23.56
CA TYR A 279 4.72 6.87 -22.39
C TYR A 279 4.99 7.81 -21.22
N THR A 280 4.00 8.64 -20.89
CA THR A 280 4.14 9.71 -19.88
C THR A 280 4.17 9.19 -18.44
N GLY A 281 4.03 7.88 -18.23
CA GLY A 281 4.00 7.25 -16.90
C GLY A 281 2.59 6.93 -16.43
N ALA A 282 2.48 6.51 -15.17
CA ALA A 282 1.20 6.14 -14.57
C ALA A 282 0.41 7.37 -14.14
N TYR A 283 -0.87 7.45 -14.51
CA TYR A 283 -1.87 8.47 -14.14
C TYR A 283 -1.39 9.93 -14.27
N THR A 284 -0.66 10.25 -15.34
CA THR A 284 -0.13 11.60 -15.60
C THR A 284 -1.24 12.60 -15.98
N TYR A 285 -2.37 12.12 -16.47
CA TYR A 285 -3.57 12.92 -16.66
C TYR A 285 -4.84 12.13 -16.30
N LEU A 286 -5.86 12.84 -15.81
CA LEU A 286 -7.06 12.23 -15.23
C LEU A 286 -8.09 11.82 -16.27
N ASN A 287 -8.20 12.58 -17.37
CA ASN A 287 -9.18 12.38 -18.43
C ASN A 287 -8.58 12.67 -19.80
N GLN A 288 -9.31 12.33 -20.85
CA GLN A 288 -8.90 12.48 -22.24
C GLN A 288 -8.64 13.95 -22.60
N ASP A 289 -9.53 14.86 -22.21
CA ASP A 289 -9.42 16.30 -22.51
C ASP A 289 -8.13 16.89 -21.96
N ARG A 290 -7.74 16.46 -20.74
CA ARG A 290 -6.47 16.90 -20.15
C ARG A 290 -5.26 16.35 -20.91
N GLY A 291 -5.31 15.09 -21.34
CA GLY A 291 -4.26 14.48 -22.15
C GLY A 291 -4.10 15.19 -23.50
N GLU A 292 -5.21 15.52 -24.17
CA GLU A 292 -5.22 16.27 -25.43
C GLU A 292 -4.69 17.69 -25.26
N HIS A 293 -5.06 18.38 -24.19
CA HIS A 293 -4.54 19.71 -23.87
C HIS A 293 -3.01 19.70 -23.71
N LEU A 294 -2.48 18.77 -22.92
CA LEU A 294 -1.02 18.64 -22.73
C LEU A 294 -0.29 18.29 -24.02
N SER A 295 -0.83 17.39 -24.82
CA SER A 295 -0.27 17.04 -26.12
C SER A 295 -0.30 18.22 -27.09
N LYS A 296 -1.38 19.02 -27.04
CA LYS A 296 -1.52 20.23 -27.87
C LYS A 296 -0.46 21.29 -27.53
N ILE A 297 -0.09 21.46 -26.25
CA ILE A 297 0.98 22.38 -25.82
C ILE A 297 2.32 21.99 -26.49
N HIS A 298 2.64 20.70 -26.55
CA HIS A 298 3.86 20.23 -27.24
C HIS A 298 3.82 20.53 -28.73
N LEU A 299 2.68 20.33 -29.39
CA LEU A 299 2.54 20.66 -30.83
C LEU A 299 2.63 22.15 -31.08
N GLU A 300 1.99 22.97 -30.28
CA GLU A 300 2.05 24.45 -30.40
C GLU A 300 3.48 24.95 -30.19
N GLU A 301 4.27 24.32 -29.33
CA GLU A 301 5.69 24.64 -29.17
C GLU A 301 6.47 24.33 -30.45
N TRP A 302 6.28 23.16 -31.07
CA TRP A 302 6.90 22.80 -32.34
C TRP A 302 6.47 23.73 -33.48
N GLU A 303 5.18 24.04 -33.59
CA GLU A 303 4.63 24.96 -34.57
C GLU A 303 5.19 26.38 -34.40
N SER A 304 5.35 26.82 -33.14
CA SER A 304 5.98 28.09 -32.80
C SER A 304 7.42 28.18 -33.30
N ARG A 305 8.19 27.08 -33.19
CA ARG A 305 9.59 27.02 -33.69
C ARG A 305 9.73 26.74 -35.18
N ALA A 306 8.73 26.15 -35.81
CA ALA A 306 8.78 25.74 -37.19
C ALA A 306 8.99 26.91 -38.17
N LYS A 307 8.49 28.13 -37.85
CA LYS A 307 8.67 29.33 -38.68
C LYS A 307 8.98 30.53 -37.82
N ARG A 308 10.17 31.10 -38.00
CA ARG A 308 10.64 32.32 -37.36
C ARG A 308 11.03 33.37 -38.41
N PHE A 309 11.11 34.59 -37.96
CA PHE A 309 11.59 35.71 -38.71
C PHE A 309 12.75 36.37 -37.95
N LEU A 310 13.81 36.68 -38.68
CA LEU A 310 14.99 37.36 -38.16
C LEU A 310 15.03 38.79 -38.70
N GLY A 311 14.98 39.77 -37.81
CA GLY A 311 15.06 41.19 -38.12
C GLY A 311 16.31 41.81 -37.56
N ILE A 312 16.96 42.67 -38.33
CA ILE A 312 18.11 43.46 -37.89
C ILE A 312 17.89 44.93 -38.25
N GLY A 313 18.20 45.85 -37.35
CA GLY A 313 18.04 47.29 -37.63
C GLY A 313 18.27 48.20 -36.43
N GLY A 314 17.61 49.38 -36.47
CA GLY A 314 17.73 50.45 -35.51
C GLY A 314 16.48 50.67 -34.63
N VAL A 315 15.56 49.67 -34.53
CA VAL A 315 14.30 49.78 -33.78
C VAL A 315 14.56 49.76 -32.27
N ARG A 316 14.57 50.92 -31.60
CA ARG A 316 14.93 51.01 -30.16
C ARG A 316 13.79 50.65 -29.24
N ALA A 317 12.53 50.77 -29.68
CA ALA A 317 11.34 50.50 -28.88
C ALA A 317 11.00 49.00 -28.74
N ILE A 318 11.62 48.12 -29.57
CA ILE A 318 11.29 46.71 -29.60
C ILE A 318 11.92 45.93 -28.43
N ASP A 319 11.15 45.07 -27.77
CA ASP A 319 11.66 44.13 -26.76
C ASP A 319 10.93 42.80 -26.83
N ALA A 320 11.51 41.76 -26.26
CA ALA A 320 10.82 40.45 -26.20
C ALA A 320 9.48 40.58 -25.46
N GLY A 321 8.46 39.90 -25.99
CA GLY A 321 7.10 40.03 -25.45
C GLY A 321 6.37 41.29 -25.92
N ARG A 322 6.79 41.94 -27.03
CA ARG A 322 6.10 43.04 -27.65
C ARG A 322 5.57 42.64 -29.04
N ARG A 323 4.37 43.13 -29.39
CA ARG A 323 3.76 42.91 -30.70
C ARG A 323 3.91 44.15 -31.57
N PHE A 324 4.11 43.99 -32.88
CA PHE A 324 4.25 45.05 -33.84
C PHE A 324 3.73 44.65 -35.20
N ILE A 325 3.40 45.63 -36.02
CA ILE A 325 3.01 45.49 -37.43
C ILE A 325 4.20 45.92 -38.29
N LEU A 326 4.75 44.99 -39.09
CA LEU A 326 5.78 45.31 -40.05
C LEU A 326 5.19 46.02 -41.30
N THR A 327 5.77 47.16 -41.70
CA THR A 327 5.32 47.97 -42.82
C THR A 327 6.49 48.31 -43.75
N GLY A 328 6.20 48.52 -45.02
CA GLY A 328 7.22 48.83 -46.06
C GLY A 328 8.04 47.64 -46.52
N HIS A 329 7.64 46.42 -46.18
CA HIS A 329 8.33 45.20 -46.60
C HIS A 329 7.70 44.64 -47.89
N PRO A 330 8.44 44.45 -48.96
CA PRO A 330 7.90 44.10 -50.27
C PRO A 330 7.05 42.81 -50.28
N GLU A 331 7.38 41.85 -49.45
CA GLU A 331 6.63 40.59 -49.33
C GLU A 331 5.43 40.71 -48.38
N HIS A 332 5.67 41.25 -47.18
CA HIS A 332 4.65 41.26 -46.13
C HIS A 332 3.56 42.33 -46.28
N ASP A 333 3.80 43.35 -47.04
CA ASP A 333 2.74 44.37 -47.37
C ASP A 333 1.62 43.78 -48.20
N HIS A 334 1.84 42.63 -48.87
CA HIS A 334 0.80 41.88 -49.58
C HIS A 334 0.11 40.83 -48.73
N ASP A 335 0.60 40.56 -47.52
CA ASP A 335 -0.09 39.65 -46.59
C ASP A 335 -1.44 40.22 -46.12
N HIS A 336 -2.38 39.31 -45.73
CA HIS A 336 -3.61 39.74 -45.05
C HIS A 336 -3.31 40.48 -43.74
N ALA A 337 -4.15 41.40 -43.34
CA ALA A 337 -3.89 42.31 -42.21
C ALA A 337 -3.47 41.58 -40.94
N GLY A 338 -4.11 40.45 -40.59
CA GLY A 338 -3.75 39.64 -39.40
C GLY A 338 -2.40 38.89 -39.50
N GLN A 339 -1.84 38.78 -40.70
CA GLN A 339 -0.53 38.10 -40.91
C GLN A 339 0.65 39.07 -40.95
N ARG A 340 0.40 40.38 -40.88
CA ARG A 340 1.45 41.38 -40.80
C ARG A 340 1.88 41.70 -39.38
N GLU A 341 1.16 41.16 -38.39
CA GLU A 341 1.47 41.36 -36.98
C GLU A 341 2.42 40.25 -36.48
N PHE A 342 3.47 40.68 -35.83
CA PHE A 342 4.54 39.84 -35.32
C PHE A 342 4.69 40.07 -33.82
N ALA A 343 5.11 39.05 -33.10
CA ALA A 343 5.57 39.11 -31.72
C ALA A 343 7.09 38.88 -31.68
N ALA A 344 7.80 39.76 -31.00
CA ALA A 344 9.22 39.63 -30.74
C ALA A 344 9.44 38.54 -29.68
N ILE A 345 10.16 37.49 -30.07
CA ILE A 345 10.44 36.33 -29.19
C ILE A 345 11.78 36.50 -28.50
N LYS A 346 12.84 36.86 -29.27
CA LYS A 346 14.17 37.16 -28.73
C LYS A 346 14.63 38.50 -29.24
N VAL A 347 15.24 39.24 -28.37
CA VAL A 347 15.82 40.56 -28.73
C VAL A 347 17.20 40.65 -28.14
N ARG A 348 18.18 40.98 -28.97
CA ARG A 348 19.53 41.27 -28.57
C ARG A 348 19.92 42.64 -29.08
N ARG A 349 20.50 43.49 -28.21
CA ARG A 349 20.90 44.84 -28.58
C ARG A 349 22.37 45.01 -28.33
N TYR A 350 23.04 45.70 -29.24
CA TYR A 350 24.46 46.11 -29.15
C TYR A 350 24.49 47.65 -29.15
N ILE A 351 24.97 48.23 -28.09
CA ILE A 351 24.88 49.67 -27.89
C ILE A 351 26.21 50.22 -27.48
N GLU A 352 26.71 51.21 -28.18
CA GLU A 352 27.81 52.06 -27.73
C GLU A 352 27.29 53.48 -27.48
N ASN A 353 27.54 53.96 -26.29
CA ASN A 353 27.03 55.27 -25.86
C ASN A 353 27.78 56.40 -26.54
N ASN A 354 27.10 57.46 -26.83
CA ASN A 354 27.67 58.69 -27.45
C ASN A 354 28.39 59.56 -26.38
N LEU A 355 29.45 59.00 -25.81
CA LEU A 355 30.27 59.72 -24.83
C LEU A 355 31.47 60.39 -25.56
N PRO A 356 31.90 61.57 -25.09
CA PRO A 356 33.07 62.31 -25.68
C PRO A 356 34.38 61.67 -25.23
N LEU A 357 34.53 60.38 -25.49
CA LEU A 357 35.72 59.60 -25.12
C LEU A 357 36.53 59.20 -26.35
N SER A 358 37.88 59.10 -26.21
CA SER A 358 38.76 58.66 -27.26
C SER A 358 38.50 57.18 -27.62
N ASN A 359 38.62 56.87 -28.91
CA ASN A 359 38.54 55.49 -29.40
C ASN A 359 39.84 54.67 -29.20
N HIS A 360 40.90 55.34 -28.71
CA HIS A 360 42.17 54.67 -28.39
C HIS A 360 42.18 54.23 -26.93
N GLU A 361 41.64 53.06 -26.67
CA GLU A 361 41.54 52.50 -25.35
C GLU A 361 42.32 51.21 -25.18
N ALA A 362 42.72 50.95 -23.93
CA ALA A 362 43.15 49.63 -23.56
C ALA A 362 42.00 48.62 -23.69
N ASN A 363 42.31 47.50 -24.34
CA ASN A 363 41.38 46.40 -24.40
C ASN A 363 41.49 45.59 -23.09
N PHE A 364 40.47 45.72 -22.24
CA PHE A 364 40.41 44.97 -20.98
C PHE A 364 39.78 43.60 -21.16
N PRO A 365 40.29 42.58 -20.48
CA PRO A 365 39.64 41.29 -20.43
C PRO A 365 38.15 41.43 -19.96
N TYR A 366 37.24 40.68 -20.58
CA TYR A 366 35.81 40.72 -20.32
C TYR A 366 35.05 41.96 -20.80
N SER A 367 35.72 42.99 -21.34
CA SER A 367 35.06 44.15 -21.92
C SER A 367 34.19 43.77 -23.12
N LEU A 368 33.08 44.46 -23.28
CA LEU A 368 32.18 44.32 -24.44
C LEU A 368 32.75 44.87 -25.75
N GLN A 369 33.95 45.42 -25.70
CA GLN A 369 34.60 46.11 -26.83
C GLN A 369 34.74 45.21 -28.07
N SER A 370 35.24 43.98 -27.89
CA SER A 370 35.43 43.02 -28.99
C SER A 370 34.08 42.55 -29.58
N GLU A 371 33.08 42.32 -28.73
CA GLU A 371 31.77 41.88 -29.14
C GLU A 371 31.04 42.97 -29.97
N LEU A 372 31.10 44.24 -29.50
CA LEU A 372 30.59 45.37 -30.27
C LEU A 372 31.35 45.63 -31.58
N ALA A 373 32.67 45.49 -31.56
CA ALA A 373 33.49 45.64 -32.78
C ALA A 373 33.09 44.63 -33.82
N GLN A 374 32.86 43.37 -33.42
CA GLN A 374 32.40 42.31 -34.31
C GLN A 374 30.96 42.61 -34.84
N ALA A 375 30.03 43.01 -33.99
CA ALA A 375 28.69 43.38 -34.40
C ALA A 375 28.68 44.54 -35.45
N LYS A 376 29.55 45.55 -35.26
CA LYS A 376 29.73 46.66 -36.20
C LYS A 376 30.33 46.24 -37.54
N LEU A 377 31.17 45.20 -37.60
CA LEU A 377 31.76 44.66 -38.83
C LEU A 377 30.75 43.83 -39.61
N GLU A 378 29.93 43.02 -38.93
CA GLU A 378 28.98 42.09 -39.52
C GLU A 378 27.71 42.79 -40.03
N GLN A 379 27.28 43.86 -39.34
CA GLN A 379 25.97 44.51 -39.56
C GLN A 379 26.04 46.04 -39.52
N THR A 380 25.27 46.65 -40.40
CA THR A 380 25.11 48.14 -40.42
C THR A 380 24.11 48.58 -39.33
N GLY A 381 24.60 49.10 -38.22
CA GLY A 381 23.78 49.68 -37.17
C GLY A 381 23.51 51.16 -37.38
N GLU A 382 22.70 51.74 -36.51
CA GLU A 382 22.36 53.17 -36.48
C GLU A 382 23.44 53.97 -35.74
N VAL A 383 23.92 55.05 -36.33
CA VAL A 383 24.83 56.02 -35.69
C VAL A 383 23.99 57.13 -35.03
N VAL A 384 24.15 57.29 -33.71
CA VAL A 384 23.39 58.26 -32.90
C VAL A 384 24.29 59.39 -32.44
N LEU A 385 24.12 60.56 -33.01
CA LEU A 385 24.87 61.75 -32.67
C LEU A 385 24.31 62.48 -31.45
N HIS A 386 25.18 62.95 -30.60
CA HIS A 386 24.89 63.88 -29.51
C HIS A 386 25.21 65.30 -29.94
N GLU A 387 24.65 66.32 -29.24
CA GLU A 387 24.86 67.72 -29.57
C GLU A 387 26.31 68.19 -29.52
N ASP A 388 27.17 67.50 -28.70
CA ASP A 388 28.58 67.79 -28.63
C ASP A 388 29.41 67.19 -29.78
N GLY A 389 28.74 66.50 -30.73
CA GLY A 389 29.37 65.87 -31.88
C GLY A 389 29.88 64.45 -31.61
N SER A 390 29.76 63.91 -30.39
CA SER A 390 30.09 62.53 -30.08
C SER A 390 29.08 61.56 -30.71
N ALA A 391 29.61 60.43 -31.22
CA ALA A 391 28.81 59.42 -31.94
C ALA A 391 28.64 58.15 -31.11
N GLY A 392 27.41 57.69 -31.00
CA GLY A 392 27.06 56.37 -30.44
C GLY A 392 26.65 55.41 -31.57
N PHE A 393 26.48 54.15 -31.20
CA PHE A 393 26.05 53.07 -32.09
C PHE A 393 24.92 52.30 -31.46
N TYR A 394 23.93 51.95 -32.26
CA TYR A 394 22.81 51.09 -31.88
C TYR A 394 22.53 50.07 -32.97
N LEU A 395 22.40 48.80 -32.54
CA LEU A 395 21.99 47.69 -33.37
C LEU A 395 21.05 46.75 -32.57
N VAL A 396 19.97 46.34 -33.18
CA VAL A 396 19.09 45.30 -32.60
C VAL A 396 18.92 44.14 -33.55
N GLU A 397 19.01 42.96 -33.01
CA GLU A 397 18.68 41.70 -33.62
C GLU A 397 17.40 41.15 -32.96
N VAL A 398 16.43 40.73 -33.78
CA VAL A 398 15.12 40.28 -33.31
C VAL A 398 14.80 38.97 -33.96
N GLU A 399 14.45 37.97 -33.13
CA GLU A 399 13.72 36.80 -33.60
C GLU A 399 12.22 37.00 -33.31
N ALA A 400 11.39 36.87 -34.33
CA ALA A 400 9.95 37.10 -34.23
C ALA A 400 9.14 35.95 -34.84
N GLN A 401 7.89 35.83 -34.41
CA GLN A 401 6.90 34.97 -35.07
C GLN A 401 5.62 35.73 -35.37
N ARG A 402 4.76 35.22 -36.26
CA ARG A 402 3.41 35.79 -36.48
C ARG A 402 2.54 35.50 -35.26
N VAL A 403 1.76 36.46 -34.83
CA VAL A 403 0.81 36.33 -33.70
C VAL A 403 -0.32 35.34 -33.97
N THR A 404 -0.57 34.96 -35.22
CA THR A 404 -1.55 33.94 -35.60
C THR A 404 -1.11 32.52 -35.24
N VAL A 405 0.17 32.30 -34.86
CA VAL A 405 0.70 31.04 -34.36
C VAL A 405 0.79 31.13 -32.85
N PRO A 406 0.17 30.24 -32.08
CA PRO A 406 0.31 30.19 -30.63
C PRO A 406 1.79 30.07 -30.23
N TYR A 407 2.20 30.79 -29.21
CA TYR A 407 3.54 30.66 -28.63
C TYR A 407 3.49 29.75 -27.41
N ARG A 408 4.44 28.84 -27.34
CA ARG A 408 4.78 28.07 -26.13
C ARG A 408 6.29 28.12 -25.93
N SER A 409 6.71 28.23 -24.66
CA SER A 409 8.12 28.16 -24.32
C SER A 409 8.69 26.78 -24.61
N PRO A 410 9.94 26.65 -25.10
CA PRO A 410 10.62 25.37 -25.23
C PRO A 410 10.69 24.61 -23.91
N PHE A 411 10.55 23.26 -23.97
CA PHE A 411 10.66 22.37 -22.80
C PHE A 411 12.14 22.14 -22.44
N GLU A 412 12.73 23.08 -21.74
CA GLU A 412 14.15 23.04 -21.34
C GLU A 412 14.37 22.59 -19.91
N HIS A 413 13.35 22.80 -19.05
CA HIS A 413 13.41 22.51 -17.61
C HIS A 413 12.75 21.17 -17.31
N LYS A 414 13.52 20.22 -16.75
CA LYS A 414 13.03 18.86 -16.50
C LYS A 414 12.72 18.64 -15.02
N LYS A 415 11.78 17.76 -14.76
CA LYS A 415 11.54 17.23 -13.41
C LYS A 415 12.80 16.55 -12.89
N PRO A 416 13.14 16.72 -11.59
CA PRO A 416 14.21 15.96 -10.98
C PRO A 416 13.85 14.46 -10.97
N ALA A 417 14.81 13.63 -11.35
CA ALA A 417 14.69 12.18 -11.19
C ALA A 417 14.87 11.81 -9.71
N MET A 418 13.94 11.02 -9.18
CA MET A 418 13.92 10.66 -7.76
C MET A 418 14.41 9.24 -7.55
N GLU A 419 15.17 9.05 -6.48
CA GLU A 419 15.61 7.77 -5.94
C GLU A 419 14.73 7.36 -4.74
N LEU A 420 15.17 6.34 -3.97
CA LEU A 420 14.48 5.92 -2.77
C LEU A 420 14.64 6.95 -1.64
N GLU A 421 13.56 7.17 -0.91
CA GLU A 421 13.54 8.05 0.25
C GLU A 421 12.85 7.38 1.45
N THR A 422 13.17 7.87 2.63
CA THR A 422 12.52 7.47 3.87
C THR A 422 11.38 8.43 4.21
N ALA A 423 10.25 7.85 4.67
CA ALA A 423 9.14 8.60 5.20
C ALA A 423 8.50 7.88 6.40
N ILE A 424 7.76 8.62 7.19
CA ILE A 424 6.97 8.09 8.31
C ILE A 424 5.50 8.09 7.93
N VAL A 425 4.81 6.98 8.20
CA VAL A 425 3.37 6.89 7.98
C VAL A 425 2.64 7.78 8.99
N VAL A 426 1.68 8.55 8.53
CA VAL A 426 0.94 9.53 9.34
C VAL A 426 -0.57 9.40 9.17
N GLY A 427 -1.32 9.94 10.13
CA GLY A 427 -2.77 9.92 10.15
C GLY A 427 -3.36 11.01 11.06
N PRO A 428 -4.68 11.00 11.27
CA PRO A 428 -5.32 11.82 12.28
C PRO A 428 -4.75 11.53 13.68
N PRO A 429 -4.76 12.51 14.59
CA PRO A 429 -4.31 12.29 15.96
C PRO A 429 -5.06 11.14 16.65
N GLY A 430 -4.32 10.22 17.26
CA GLY A 430 -4.87 9.06 17.99
C GLY A 430 -5.19 7.83 17.14
N GLU A 431 -5.10 7.91 15.82
CA GLU A 431 -5.31 6.77 14.92
C GLU A 431 -4.02 5.94 14.76
N GLU A 432 -4.12 4.64 14.93
CA GLU A 432 -3.02 3.70 14.64
C GLU A 432 -2.98 3.25 13.18
N VAL A 433 -4.12 3.26 12.50
CA VAL A 433 -4.25 2.83 11.10
C VAL A 433 -5.08 3.86 10.36
N TYR A 434 -4.52 4.46 9.33
CA TYR A 434 -5.21 5.39 8.48
C TYR A 434 -5.00 5.03 7.01
N THR A 435 -6.07 4.54 6.37
CA THR A 435 -6.01 4.00 5.01
C THR A 435 -7.34 4.18 4.28
N ASP A 436 -7.32 4.05 2.96
CA ASP A 436 -8.50 4.10 2.10
C ASP A 436 -8.88 2.74 1.50
N ALA A 437 -9.87 2.71 0.62
CA ALA A 437 -10.38 1.48 -0.03
C ALA A 437 -9.33 0.74 -0.89
N LEU A 438 -8.21 1.35 -1.23
CA LEU A 438 -7.08 0.74 -1.94
C LEU A 438 -5.89 0.45 -1.02
N ASN A 439 -6.08 0.52 0.29
CA ASN A 439 -5.04 0.38 1.30
C ASN A 439 -3.84 1.34 1.07
N ARG A 440 -4.12 2.54 0.54
CA ARG A 440 -3.12 3.60 0.44
C ARG A 440 -2.93 4.24 1.80
N VAL A 441 -1.76 4.81 2.03
CA VAL A 441 -1.40 5.48 3.29
C VAL A 441 -1.00 6.93 3.04
N LYS A 442 -0.99 7.73 4.10
CA LYS A 442 -0.40 9.06 4.12
C LYS A 442 0.97 8.98 4.74
N VAL A 443 1.93 9.74 4.21
CA VAL A 443 3.30 9.74 4.70
C VAL A 443 3.82 11.17 4.92
N MET A 444 4.70 11.34 5.88
CA MET A 444 5.50 12.55 6.05
C MET A 444 6.94 12.22 5.70
N PHE A 445 7.48 12.88 4.70
CA PHE A 445 8.88 12.72 4.33
C PHE A 445 9.80 13.32 5.41
N VAL A 446 10.95 12.71 5.64
CA VAL A 446 11.89 13.14 6.70
C VAL A 446 12.40 14.58 6.48
N TRP A 447 12.51 15.01 5.22
CA TRP A 447 12.92 16.37 4.84
C TRP A 447 11.79 17.40 4.97
N ASP A 448 10.54 16.99 5.15
CA ASP A 448 9.41 17.92 5.22
C ASP A 448 9.42 18.70 6.54
N ARG A 449 9.69 19.99 6.41
CA ARG A 449 9.76 20.94 7.52
C ARG A 449 8.52 21.82 7.67
N GLN A 450 7.53 21.65 6.80
CA GLN A 450 6.35 22.52 6.74
C GLN A 450 5.09 21.85 7.32
N ASN A 451 5.04 20.53 7.35
CA ASN A 451 3.90 19.77 7.84
C ASN A 451 4.10 19.27 9.27
N SER A 452 3.00 19.18 10.01
CA SER A 452 2.99 18.76 11.41
C SER A 452 2.84 17.24 11.61
N GLY A 453 3.00 16.43 10.54
CA GLY A 453 2.91 14.96 10.62
C GLY A 453 1.50 14.43 10.87
N ASN A 454 0.49 15.08 10.33
CA ASN A 454 -0.91 14.65 10.40
C ASN A 454 -1.44 14.13 9.05
N ALA A 455 -2.73 13.83 8.96
CA ALA A 455 -3.39 13.34 7.75
C ALA A 455 -3.26 14.24 6.51
N ASN A 456 -2.83 15.48 6.66
CA ASN A 456 -2.63 16.43 5.54
C ASN A 456 -1.18 16.44 5.03
N ALA A 457 -0.30 15.64 5.61
CA ALA A 457 1.13 15.63 5.28
C ALA A 457 1.46 15.11 3.88
N SER A 458 0.59 14.37 3.20
CA SER A 458 0.79 13.95 1.80
C SER A 458 -0.51 13.65 1.08
N CYS A 459 -0.43 13.40 -0.22
CA CYS A 459 -1.48 12.69 -0.94
C CYS A 459 -1.59 11.24 -0.47
N TRP A 460 -2.63 10.51 -0.92
CA TRP A 460 -2.73 9.07 -0.73
C TRP A 460 -1.66 8.34 -1.56
N VAL A 461 -0.73 7.67 -0.87
CA VAL A 461 0.39 6.94 -1.48
C VAL A 461 0.07 5.45 -1.51
N ARG A 462 0.21 4.81 -2.68
CA ARG A 462 0.02 3.37 -2.86
C ARG A 462 1.07 2.59 -2.08
N VAL A 463 0.68 1.41 -1.58
CA VAL A 463 1.58 0.48 -0.90
C VAL A 463 1.76 -0.78 -1.74
N ALA A 464 2.99 -1.10 -2.08
CA ALA A 464 3.33 -2.36 -2.74
C ALA A 464 3.10 -3.53 -1.77
N GLN A 465 2.52 -4.62 -2.27
CA GLN A 465 2.30 -5.87 -1.53
C GLN A 465 3.09 -7.00 -2.21
N SER A 466 3.46 -8.02 -1.46
CA SER A 466 4.21 -9.17 -1.99
C SER A 466 3.39 -10.01 -2.97
N ASP A 467 2.07 -10.02 -2.83
CA ASP A 467 1.15 -10.72 -3.71
C ASP A 467 -0.19 -9.99 -3.76
N THR A 468 -0.76 -9.84 -4.99
CA THR A 468 -2.02 -9.12 -5.21
C THR A 468 -2.85 -9.80 -6.29
N GLY A 469 -4.14 -10.05 -5.98
CA GLY A 469 -5.10 -10.61 -6.93
C GLY A 469 -6.54 -10.27 -6.58
N GLY A 470 -7.47 -10.61 -7.44
CA GLY A 470 -8.90 -10.39 -7.23
C GLY A 470 -9.45 -11.31 -6.15
N GLY A 471 -9.54 -10.83 -4.91
CA GLY A 471 -10.04 -11.60 -3.77
C GLY A 471 -8.99 -12.48 -3.07
N TYR A 472 -7.72 -12.44 -3.49
CA TYR A 472 -6.61 -13.14 -2.84
C TYR A 472 -5.34 -12.28 -2.82
N GLY A 473 -4.33 -12.70 -2.06
CA GLY A 473 -3.04 -12.02 -1.91
C GLY A 473 -2.74 -11.60 -0.48
N SER A 474 -1.60 -10.95 -0.28
CA SER A 474 -1.17 -10.45 1.03
C SER A 474 -1.65 -9.03 1.26
N VAL A 475 -2.11 -8.74 2.49
CA VAL A 475 -2.53 -7.40 2.88
C VAL A 475 -1.84 -7.00 4.16
N HIS A 476 -0.86 -6.08 4.06
CA HIS A 476 -0.11 -5.55 5.18
C HIS A 476 -0.05 -4.02 5.08
N VAL A 477 -1.01 -3.34 5.70
CA VAL A 477 -1.06 -1.88 5.71
C VAL A 477 -0.06 -1.35 6.74
N PRO A 478 0.89 -0.47 6.35
CA PRO A 478 1.77 0.21 7.29
C PRO A 478 0.97 1.07 8.27
N ARG A 479 1.35 1.04 9.54
CA ARG A 479 0.66 1.79 10.61
C ARG A 479 1.27 3.16 10.82
N VAL A 480 0.50 4.05 11.41
CA VAL A 480 0.96 5.38 11.79
C VAL A 480 2.17 5.26 12.73
N GLY A 481 3.23 6.00 12.41
CA GLY A 481 4.50 5.97 13.13
C GLY A 481 5.53 4.97 12.57
N GLU A 482 5.15 4.07 11.66
CA GLU A 482 6.10 3.16 11.00
C GLU A 482 6.91 3.89 9.92
N GLU A 483 8.19 3.54 9.82
CA GLU A 483 9.08 4.02 8.77
C GLU A 483 8.90 3.18 7.51
N VAL A 484 8.81 3.87 6.37
CA VAL A 484 8.63 3.26 5.06
C VAL A 484 9.66 3.77 4.06
N LEU A 485 10.09 2.91 3.14
CA LEU A 485 10.84 3.28 1.97
C LEU A 485 9.88 3.64 0.84
N VAL A 486 10.02 4.86 0.33
CA VAL A 486 9.23 5.40 -0.76
C VAL A 486 10.06 5.45 -2.02
N GLY A 487 9.60 4.78 -3.06
CA GLY A 487 10.13 4.91 -4.41
C GLY A 487 9.23 5.80 -5.27
N TYR A 488 9.64 6.03 -6.51
CA TYR A 488 8.94 6.91 -7.45
C TYR A 488 8.74 6.20 -8.78
N ILE A 489 7.49 6.08 -9.23
CA ILE A 489 7.16 5.37 -10.47
C ILE A 489 7.74 6.15 -11.65
N GLY A 490 8.64 5.50 -12.42
CA GLY A 490 9.34 6.15 -13.53
C GLY A 490 10.32 7.25 -13.11
N GLY A 491 10.69 7.33 -11.83
CA GLY A 491 11.52 8.41 -11.27
C GLY A 491 10.78 9.75 -11.13
N ASP A 492 9.46 9.81 -11.41
CA ASP A 492 8.67 11.04 -11.34
C ASP A 492 8.41 11.45 -9.89
N CYS A 493 8.91 12.62 -9.50
CA CYS A 493 8.79 13.18 -8.16
C CYS A 493 7.34 13.33 -7.67
N ASP A 494 6.37 13.37 -8.58
CA ASP A 494 4.95 13.48 -8.28
C ASP A 494 4.23 12.11 -8.16
N ARG A 495 4.96 10.97 -8.26
CA ARG A 495 4.40 9.61 -8.29
C ARG A 495 5.00 8.70 -7.21
N PRO A 496 4.89 9.07 -5.91
CA PRO A 496 5.43 8.25 -4.83
C PRO A 496 4.67 6.93 -4.67
N ILE A 497 5.40 5.88 -4.27
CA ILE A 497 4.88 4.56 -3.92
C ILE A 497 5.66 4.01 -2.73
N VAL A 498 4.98 3.53 -1.69
CA VAL A 498 5.60 2.81 -0.59
C VAL A 498 5.98 1.41 -1.08
N LEU A 499 7.25 1.05 -0.97
CA LEU A 499 7.80 -0.24 -1.39
C LEU A 499 7.93 -1.22 -0.22
N HIS A 500 8.52 -0.76 0.89
CA HIS A 500 8.83 -1.59 2.05
C HIS A 500 8.70 -0.80 3.35
N ARG A 501 8.72 -1.54 4.47
CA ARG A 501 8.87 -1.01 5.83
C ARG A 501 10.25 -1.35 6.33
N VAL A 502 10.80 -0.53 7.20
CA VAL A 502 12.11 -0.76 7.83
C VAL A 502 11.99 -0.55 9.35
N TYR A 503 12.77 -1.31 10.07
CA TYR A 503 12.95 -1.08 11.51
C TYR A 503 13.94 0.07 11.73
N ASN A 504 13.79 0.76 12.86
CA ASN A 504 14.66 1.86 13.27
C ASN A 504 14.89 1.87 14.78
N GLY A 505 15.54 2.90 15.31
CA GLY A 505 15.84 3.00 16.74
C GLY A 505 14.62 3.06 17.66
N SER A 506 13.46 3.50 17.15
CA SER A 506 12.21 3.61 17.89
C SER A 506 11.29 2.39 17.68
N VAL A 507 11.39 1.71 16.56
CA VAL A 507 10.59 0.54 16.18
C VAL A 507 11.52 -0.62 15.90
N GLN A 508 11.69 -1.49 16.90
CA GLN A 508 12.60 -2.63 16.83
C GLN A 508 11.88 -3.93 16.48
N PRO A 509 12.55 -4.88 15.79
CA PRO A 509 11.99 -6.21 15.54
C PRO A 509 11.80 -6.99 16.83
N GLN A 510 10.73 -7.79 16.89
CA GLN A 510 10.44 -8.68 18.03
C GLN A 510 11.53 -9.77 18.21
N TRP A 511 12.07 -10.26 17.10
CA TRP A 511 13.15 -11.23 17.06
C TRP A 511 14.35 -10.59 16.37
N HIS A 512 15.50 -10.62 17.05
CA HIS A 512 16.70 -9.94 16.57
C HIS A 512 17.98 -10.61 17.11
N SER A 513 19.10 -10.29 16.52
CA SER A 513 20.46 -10.62 16.96
C SER A 513 20.87 -12.10 16.88
N ASN A 514 19.96 -13.07 16.89
CA ASN A 514 20.29 -14.50 16.81
C ASN A 514 20.16 -15.10 15.41
N GLY A 515 19.31 -14.53 14.55
CA GLY A 515 19.09 -14.97 13.16
C GLY A 515 18.41 -16.33 12.99
N ILE A 516 17.96 -16.97 14.07
CA ILE A 516 17.31 -18.29 14.03
C ILE A 516 15.80 -18.23 14.23
N LEU A 517 15.30 -17.14 14.79
CA LEU A 517 13.87 -16.89 14.92
C LEU A 517 13.39 -16.04 13.75
N SER A 518 12.39 -16.52 13.05
CA SER A 518 11.73 -15.82 11.96
C SER A 518 10.21 -15.97 12.06
N GLY A 519 9.46 -15.08 11.38
CA GLY A 519 8.02 -15.20 11.41
C GLY A 519 7.27 -13.87 11.24
N TYR A 520 6.05 -13.84 11.69
CA TYR A 520 5.15 -12.71 11.62
C TYR A 520 4.43 -12.52 12.95
N ARG A 521 4.36 -11.25 13.38
CA ARG A 521 3.56 -10.86 14.55
C ARG A 521 2.68 -9.67 14.20
N SER A 522 1.38 -9.81 14.41
CA SER A 522 0.42 -8.70 14.31
C SER A 522 0.32 -7.94 15.63
N LYS A 523 -0.30 -6.79 15.59
CA LYS A 523 -0.65 -6.00 16.77
C LYS A 523 -2.16 -5.76 16.79
N GLU A 524 -2.79 -5.94 17.94
CA GLU A 524 -4.18 -5.54 18.18
C GLU A 524 -4.36 -4.03 17.95
N TYR A 525 -5.47 -3.65 17.30
CA TYR A 525 -5.83 -2.24 17.14
C TYR A 525 -6.18 -1.63 18.50
N SER A 526 -5.55 -0.53 18.85
CA SER A 526 -5.70 0.20 20.13
C SER A 526 -5.51 -0.67 21.40
N GLY A 527 -4.89 -1.85 21.27
CA GLY A 527 -4.65 -2.79 22.36
C GLY A 527 -3.21 -3.28 22.43
N SER A 528 -2.97 -4.21 23.38
CA SER A 528 -1.67 -4.85 23.59
C SER A 528 -1.63 -6.30 23.07
N GLY A 529 -2.76 -6.87 22.67
CA GLY A 529 -2.87 -8.22 22.12
C GLY A 529 -2.17 -8.38 20.77
N TYR A 530 -1.93 -9.64 20.39
CA TYR A 530 -1.26 -9.97 19.14
C TYR A 530 -1.56 -11.39 18.67
N ASN A 531 -1.37 -11.63 17.38
CA ASN A 531 -1.27 -12.96 16.80
C ASN A 531 0.15 -13.14 16.25
N GLU A 532 0.65 -14.38 16.28
CA GLU A 532 2.05 -14.63 15.98
C GLU A 532 2.21 -15.99 15.27
N MET A 533 3.06 -16.01 14.26
CA MET A 533 3.60 -17.21 13.65
C MET A 533 5.12 -17.15 13.75
N VAL A 534 5.72 -18.12 14.43
CA VAL A 534 7.18 -18.19 14.64
C VAL A 534 7.71 -19.48 14.06
N LEU A 535 8.80 -19.38 13.33
CA LEU A 535 9.67 -20.46 12.93
C LEU A 535 10.99 -20.33 13.69
N ASP A 536 11.45 -21.41 14.28
CA ASP A 536 12.70 -21.49 15.06
C ASP A 536 13.55 -22.60 14.48
N ASP A 537 14.66 -22.21 13.87
CA ASP A 537 15.56 -23.08 13.13
C ASP A 537 16.81 -23.46 13.92
N ALA A 538 16.74 -23.45 15.26
CA ALA A 538 17.84 -23.87 16.10
C ALA A 538 18.21 -25.33 15.83
N THR A 539 19.50 -25.62 15.72
CA THR A 539 20.04 -26.96 15.37
C THR A 539 19.50 -28.07 16.27
N GLY A 540 18.82 -29.07 15.67
CA GLY A 540 18.20 -30.20 16.39
C GLY A 540 16.97 -29.82 17.22
N GLN A 541 16.47 -28.59 17.10
CA GLN A 541 15.37 -28.05 17.88
C GLN A 541 14.36 -27.27 17.02
N ASN A 542 14.15 -27.72 15.78
CA ASN A 542 13.19 -27.09 14.86
C ASN A 542 11.79 -27.01 15.46
N ARG A 543 11.16 -25.88 15.33
CA ARG A 543 9.87 -25.57 15.95
C ARG A 543 9.05 -24.60 15.10
N ALA A 544 7.75 -24.84 15.07
CA ALA A 544 6.77 -23.89 14.55
C ALA A 544 5.71 -23.56 15.61
N ARG A 545 5.34 -22.30 15.73
CA ARG A 545 4.34 -21.83 16.69
C ARG A 545 3.34 -20.92 16.00
N LEU A 546 2.04 -21.21 16.17
CA LEU A 546 0.95 -20.33 15.82
C LEU A 546 0.22 -19.97 17.12
N PHE A 547 0.17 -18.70 17.44
CA PHE A 547 -0.32 -18.20 18.73
C PHE A 547 -1.24 -17.00 18.60
N SER A 548 -2.26 -16.94 19.44
CA SER A 548 -3.08 -15.75 19.69
C SER A 548 -3.08 -15.44 21.19
N SER A 549 -2.84 -14.18 21.52
CA SER A 549 -2.88 -13.72 22.92
C SER A 549 -4.28 -13.79 23.55
N THR A 550 -5.33 -13.85 22.71
CA THR A 550 -6.69 -14.08 23.19
C THR A 550 -6.83 -15.53 23.65
N GLY A 551 -7.03 -15.69 24.97
CA GLY A 551 -7.17 -17.01 25.60
C GLY A 551 -5.93 -17.90 25.46
N ASN A 552 -4.73 -17.33 25.24
CA ASN A 552 -3.48 -18.09 25.09
C ASN A 552 -3.61 -19.25 24.10
N SER A 553 -4.37 -19.04 23.02
CA SER A 553 -4.65 -20.08 22.02
C SER A 553 -3.40 -20.39 21.20
N LEU A 554 -2.98 -21.65 21.18
CA LEU A 554 -1.67 -22.07 20.68
C LEU A 554 -1.76 -23.37 19.90
N LEU A 555 -1.09 -23.39 18.73
CA LEU A 555 -0.63 -24.62 18.08
C LEU A 555 0.90 -24.56 18.03
N HIS A 556 1.55 -25.52 18.69
CA HIS A 556 2.99 -25.62 18.81
C HIS A 556 3.47 -26.95 18.26
N LEU A 557 4.45 -26.96 17.37
CA LEU A 557 4.93 -28.13 16.65
C LEU A 557 6.45 -28.27 16.77
N GLY A 558 6.93 -29.48 16.87
CA GLY A 558 8.35 -29.83 16.86
C GLY A 558 9.00 -29.91 18.25
N TYR A 559 10.10 -29.22 18.45
CA TYR A 559 10.81 -29.18 19.73
C TYR A 559 10.24 -28.03 20.59
N LEU A 560 9.32 -28.35 21.49
CA LEU A 560 8.56 -27.38 22.25
C LEU A 560 9.39 -26.74 23.36
N ILE A 561 9.53 -25.45 23.34
CA ILE A 561 10.22 -24.66 24.38
C ILE A 561 9.36 -23.51 24.88
N GLU A 562 9.65 -23.04 26.06
CA GLU A 562 9.20 -21.74 26.51
C GLU A 562 9.86 -20.64 25.65
N GLN A 563 9.10 -19.63 25.27
CA GLN A 563 9.62 -18.46 24.54
C GLN A 563 9.04 -17.18 25.10
N ASN A 564 9.91 -16.26 25.47
CA ASN A 564 9.53 -14.90 25.87
C ASN A 564 10.23 -13.89 24.96
N GLY A 565 9.46 -13.32 24.02
CA GLY A 565 10.01 -12.42 23.02
C GLY A 565 11.13 -13.08 22.21
N ASN A 566 12.34 -12.53 22.28
CA ASN A 566 13.53 -13.02 21.60
C ASN A 566 14.27 -14.12 22.36
N THR A 567 13.86 -14.45 23.61
CA THR A 567 14.56 -15.40 24.46
C THR A 567 13.95 -16.79 24.35
N ARG A 568 14.77 -17.79 24.07
CA ARG A 568 14.47 -19.21 24.13
C ARG A 568 14.64 -19.70 25.54
N GLY A 569 13.64 -20.36 26.12
CA GLY A 569 13.59 -20.86 27.49
C GLY A 569 13.70 -22.36 27.60
N ALA A 570 13.16 -22.94 28.68
CA ALA A 570 13.23 -24.34 29.01
C ALA A 570 12.43 -25.22 28.01
N ILE A 571 12.78 -26.48 27.93
CA ILE A 571 12.04 -27.48 27.15
C ILE A 571 10.69 -27.75 27.82
N LEU A 572 9.63 -27.75 26.99
CA LEU A 572 8.26 -28.11 27.40
C LEU A 572 7.84 -29.50 26.89
N GLY A 573 8.56 -30.04 25.93
CA GLY A 573 8.29 -31.33 25.33
C GLY A 573 8.70 -31.44 23.87
N SER A 574 8.19 -32.44 23.18
CA SER A 574 8.37 -32.64 21.74
C SER A 574 7.08 -33.23 21.12
N GLY A 575 6.82 -32.90 19.86
CA GLY A 575 5.63 -33.31 19.13
C GLY A 575 4.72 -32.14 18.80
N PHE A 576 3.45 -32.16 19.22
CA PHE A 576 2.54 -31.03 19.07
C PHE A 576 1.80 -30.73 20.37
N ASP A 577 1.46 -29.47 20.58
CA ASP A 577 0.60 -29.00 21.67
C ASP A 577 -0.47 -28.05 21.11
N LEU A 578 -1.74 -28.44 21.28
CA LEU A 578 -2.90 -27.63 20.88
C LEU A 578 -3.68 -27.29 22.14
N LYS A 579 -3.66 -26.03 22.55
CA LYS A 579 -4.30 -25.56 23.78
C LYS A 579 -4.88 -24.18 23.70
N THR A 580 -5.85 -23.91 24.60
CA THR A 580 -6.44 -22.60 24.85
C THR A 580 -6.96 -22.55 26.28
N ASP A 581 -6.98 -21.37 26.88
CA ASP A 581 -7.64 -21.12 28.17
C ASP A 581 -9.16 -20.91 28.01
N LEU A 582 -9.64 -20.87 26.76
CA LEU A 582 -11.06 -20.75 26.42
C LEU A 582 -11.63 -22.08 25.92
N SER A 583 -12.78 -22.06 25.27
CA SER A 583 -13.43 -23.26 24.75
C SER A 583 -12.76 -23.75 23.45
N GLY A 584 -12.59 -25.06 23.34
CA GLY A 584 -12.09 -25.73 22.14
C GLY A 584 -13.13 -26.68 21.54
N ALA A 585 -13.13 -26.86 20.22
CA ALA A 585 -13.90 -27.87 19.52
C ALA A 585 -13.05 -28.54 18.42
N VAL A 586 -13.10 -29.88 18.37
CA VAL A 586 -12.54 -30.66 17.28
C VAL A 586 -13.70 -31.32 16.53
N ARG A 587 -13.91 -30.98 15.27
CA ARG A 587 -15.04 -31.46 14.46
C ARG A 587 -14.56 -31.97 13.11
N ALA A 588 -15.06 -33.14 12.72
CA ALA A 588 -14.79 -33.71 11.39
C ALA A 588 -16.05 -34.37 10.88
N ALA A 589 -16.68 -33.78 9.85
CA ALA A 589 -18.00 -34.20 9.34
C ALA A 589 -18.02 -35.62 8.75
N GLN A 590 -16.88 -36.18 8.32
CA GLN A 590 -16.78 -37.49 7.71
C GLN A 590 -16.16 -38.54 8.64
N GLY A 591 -15.89 -38.19 9.91
CA GLY A 591 -15.37 -39.07 10.94
C GLY A 591 -14.04 -38.58 11.52
N LEU A 592 -13.72 -39.06 12.71
CA LEU A 592 -12.56 -38.66 13.48
C LEU A 592 -11.80 -39.90 13.99
N TYR A 593 -10.49 -39.96 13.76
CA TYR A 593 -9.60 -40.99 14.32
C TYR A 593 -8.60 -40.36 15.27
N VAL A 594 -8.58 -40.79 16.50
CA VAL A 594 -7.61 -40.40 17.55
C VAL A 594 -6.85 -41.64 17.98
N THR A 595 -5.52 -41.62 17.82
CA THR A 595 -4.69 -42.78 18.07
C THR A 595 -3.35 -42.44 18.60
N THR A 596 -2.72 -43.40 19.33
CA THR A 596 -1.32 -43.44 19.72
C THR A 596 -0.52 -44.51 18.97
N TYR A 597 -1.13 -45.19 17.99
CA TYR A 597 -0.36 -46.03 17.07
C TYR A 597 0.57 -45.18 16.22
N GLN A 598 1.84 -45.54 16.18
CA GLN A 598 2.85 -44.85 15.36
C GLN A 598 2.57 -45.06 13.88
N LYS A 599 2.55 -44.01 13.13
CA LYS A 599 2.45 -43.99 11.66
C LYS A 599 3.61 -43.24 11.05
N GLN A 600 4.04 -43.63 9.85
CA GLN A 600 5.05 -42.91 9.09
C GLN A 600 4.46 -41.61 8.53
N ALA A 601 5.29 -40.57 8.28
CA ALA A 601 4.85 -39.29 7.79
C ALA A 601 4.10 -39.35 6.46
N ASN A 602 4.30 -40.39 5.65
CA ASN A 602 3.63 -40.61 4.36
C ASN A 602 2.47 -41.61 4.43
N SER A 603 2.07 -42.06 5.63
CA SER A 603 0.88 -42.92 5.80
C SER A 603 -0.40 -42.14 5.44
N GLN A 604 -1.40 -42.92 5.03
CA GLN A 604 -2.71 -42.34 4.75
C GLN A 604 -3.37 -41.82 6.04
N GLN A 605 -4.11 -40.72 5.94
CA GLN A 605 -4.73 -40.05 7.08
C GLN A 605 -5.60 -40.97 7.95
N LEU A 606 -6.42 -41.81 7.33
CA LEU A 606 -7.32 -42.76 8.01
C LEU A 606 -6.82 -44.22 7.87
N ASP A 607 -5.51 -44.43 8.04
CA ASP A 607 -4.99 -45.76 8.19
C ASP A 607 -5.30 -46.28 9.62
N VAL A 608 -6.39 -47.03 9.74
CA VAL A 608 -6.98 -47.57 10.98
C VAL A 608 -6.75 -49.10 11.11
N SER A 609 -5.79 -49.66 10.38
CA SER A 609 -5.56 -51.12 10.27
C SER A 609 -5.43 -51.83 11.62
N GLU A 610 -4.72 -51.23 12.59
CA GLU A 610 -4.53 -51.83 13.93
C GLU A 610 -5.84 -51.80 14.73
N ALA A 611 -6.58 -50.71 14.66
CA ALA A 611 -7.90 -50.58 15.32
C ALA A 611 -8.90 -51.53 14.72
N GLN A 612 -8.89 -51.74 13.40
CA GLN A 612 -9.76 -52.74 12.72
C GLN A 612 -9.42 -54.15 13.16
N GLN A 613 -8.14 -54.50 13.36
CA GLN A 613 -7.75 -55.81 13.90
C GLN A 613 -8.28 -56.04 15.31
N GLN A 614 -8.24 -55.00 16.18
CA GLN A 614 -8.86 -55.06 17.51
C GLN A 614 -10.37 -55.25 17.46
N LEU A 615 -11.05 -54.51 16.62
CA LEU A 615 -12.52 -54.62 16.43
C LEU A 615 -12.89 -56.02 15.91
N THR A 616 -12.20 -56.51 14.91
CA THR A 616 -12.40 -57.85 14.36
C THR A 616 -12.10 -58.94 15.40
N GLY A 617 -11.06 -58.78 16.24
CA GLY A 617 -10.80 -59.62 17.38
C GLY A 617 -11.95 -59.65 18.40
N ALA A 618 -12.53 -58.49 18.70
CA ALA A 618 -13.70 -58.39 19.58
C ALA A 618 -14.95 -59.03 18.96
N GLU A 619 -15.18 -58.88 17.65
CA GLU A 619 -16.29 -59.57 16.95
C GLU A 619 -16.15 -61.09 17.05
N SER A 620 -14.93 -61.62 16.89
CA SER A 620 -14.62 -63.06 17.02
C SER A 620 -14.85 -63.56 18.45
N ALA A 621 -14.48 -62.78 19.46
CA ALA A 621 -14.73 -63.10 20.87
C ALA A 621 -16.22 -63.15 21.19
N ILE A 622 -16.99 -62.14 20.71
CA ILE A 622 -18.46 -62.16 20.87
C ILE A 622 -19.10 -63.38 20.18
N GLU A 623 -18.64 -63.75 18.97
CA GLU A 623 -19.12 -64.89 18.22
C GLU A 623 -18.89 -66.20 19.03
N ALA A 624 -17.65 -66.43 19.50
CA ALA A 624 -17.33 -67.60 20.27
C ALA A 624 -18.15 -67.70 21.56
N MET A 625 -18.30 -66.61 22.30
CA MET A 625 -19.11 -66.55 23.49
C MET A 625 -20.59 -66.76 23.21
N SER A 626 -21.10 -66.23 22.13
CA SER A 626 -22.50 -66.37 21.72
C SER A 626 -22.83 -67.84 21.39
N GLN A 627 -21.91 -68.53 20.66
CA GLN A 627 -22.11 -69.95 20.34
C GLN A 627 -22.15 -70.83 21.60
N VAL A 628 -21.28 -70.64 22.52
CA VAL A 628 -21.26 -71.42 23.82
C VAL A 628 -22.51 -71.11 24.63
N SER A 629 -22.92 -69.86 24.73
CA SER A 629 -24.13 -69.40 25.41
C SER A 629 -25.37 -70.07 24.86
N GLN A 630 -25.52 -70.12 23.52
CA GLN A 630 -26.63 -70.80 22.86
C GLN A 630 -26.62 -72.31 23.09
N GLN A 631 -25.46 -72.97 23.05
CA GLN A 631 -25.38 -74.38 23.35
C GLN A 631 -25.92 -74.80 24.75
N HIS A 632 -25.81 -73.81 25.68
CA HIS A 632 -26.34 -73.97 27.02
C HIS A 632 -27.70 -73.32 27.23
N GLN A 633 -28.45 -73.08 26.14
CA GLN A 633 -29.76 -72.45 26.15
C GLN A 633 -29.82 -71.09 26.83
N ALA A 634 -28.73 -70.40 26.86
CA ALA A 634 -28.62 -69.01 27.32
C ALA A 634 -28.74 -68.06 26.09
N GLU A 635 -28.76 -66.77 26.34
CA GLU A 635 -29.06 -65.76 25.30
C GLU A 635 -27.93 -65.60 24.28
N SER A 636 -28.32 -65.34 23.05
CA SER A 636 -27.40 -65.05 21.95
C SER A 636 -26.85 -63.60 22.09
N LEU A 637 -25.56 -63.41 21.82
CA LEU A 637 -24.90 -62.07 21.70
C LEU A 637 -24.92 -61.53 20.25
N GLY A 638 -25.74 -62.14 19.36
CA GLY A 638 -25.77 -61.84 17.91
C GLY A 638 -26.05 -60.38 17.57
N ALA A 639 -26.97 -59.71 18.27
CA ALA A 639 -27.31 -58.33 18.03
C ALA A 639 -26.12 -57.38 18.30
N GLY A 640 -25.42 -57.62 19.42
CA GLY A 640 -24.19 -56.82 19.75
C GLY A 640 -23.06 -57.04 18.75
N ARG A 641 -22.88 -58.28 18.27
CA ARG A 641 -21.93 -58.63 17.22
C ARG A 641 -22.23 -57.93 15.90
N GLU A 642 -23.48 -57.95 15.41
CA GLU A 642 -23.83 -57.30 14.15
C GLU A 642 -23.69 -55.75 14.25
N ALA A 643 -23.98 -55.18 15.41
CA ALA A 643 -23.73 -53.76 15.64
C ALA A 643 -22.26 -53.42 15.57
N LEU A 644 -21.39 -54.23 16.22
CA LEU A 644 -19.93 -54.01 16.17
C LEU A 644 -19.40 -54.22 14.75
N LYS A 645 -19.83 -55.23 14.04
CA LYS A 645 -19.50 -55.49 12.66
C LYS A 645 -19.90 -54.35 11.73
N THR A 646 -21.07 -53.78 11.94
CA THR A 646 -21.54 -52.60 11.21
C THR A 646 -20.60 -51.40 11.43
N PHE A 647 -20.17 -51.18 12.68
CA PHE A 647 -19.20 -50.15 13.02
C PHE A 647 -17.82 -50.42 12.37
N THR A 648 -17.31 -51.64 12.44
CA THR A 648 -16.05 -52.03 11.79
C THR A 648 -16.12 -51.79 10.29
N ASN A 649 -17.23 -52.18 9.63
CA ASN A 649 -17.46 -51.93 8.20
C ASN A 649 -17.53 -50.43 7.86
N ALA A 650 -18.05 -49.62 8.75
CA ALA A 650 -18.09 -48.14 8.58
C ALA A 650 -16.71 -47.49 8.52
N THR A 651 -15.67 -48.15 9.11
CA THR A 651 -14.28 -47.69 9.05
C THR A 651 -13.53 -48.07 7.76
N GLN A 652 -14.16 -48.90 6.88
CA GLN A 652 -13.51 -49.49 5.69
C GLN A 652 -13.96 -48.80 4.41
N GLY A 653 -13.79 -47.53 4.32
CA GLY A 653 -14.09 -46.76 3.13
C GLY A 653 -12.83 -46.34 2.35
N THR A 654 -13.05 -45.80 1.18
CA THR A 654 -12.01 -45.17 0.36
C THR A 654 -12.56 -43.92 -0.32
N VAL A 655 -11.72 -42.92 -0.50
CA VAL A 655 -11.98 -41.73 -1.30
C VAL A 655 -11.07 -41.72 -2.52
N GLN A 656 -11.61 -41.36 -3.67
CA GLN A 656 -10.84 -41.26 -4.92
C GLN A 656 -10.20 -39.87 -5.01
N GLY A 657 -8.93 -39.85 -5.42
CA GLY A 657 -8.23 -38.63 -5.73
C GLY A 657 -8.75 -37.95 -6.99
N SER A 658 -8.51 -36.65 -7.13
CA SER A 658 -8.92 -35.87 -8.30
C SER A 658 -8.14 -36.28 -9.55
N GLN A 659 -8.86 -36.39 -10.68
CA GLN A 659 -8.25 -36.63 -12.00
C GLN A 659 -7.71 -35.30 -12.61
N SER A 660 -8.12 -34.16 -12.10
CA SER A 660 -7.76 -32.83 -12.63
C SER A 660 -6.76 -32.12 -11.71
N GLY A 661 -5.48 -32.33 -11.95
CA GLY A 661 -4.40 -31.59 -11.26
C GLY A 661 -3.95 -30.30 -11.98
N GLY A 662 -4.72 -29.76 -12.92
CA GLY A 662 -4.34 -28.61 -13.72
C GLY A 662 -3.06 -28.86 -14.53
N ARG A 663 -2.11 -27.93 -14.49
CA ARG A 663 -0.82 -28.04 -15.21
C ARG A 663 0.14 -29.10 -14.63
N THR A 664 -0.11 -29.60 -13.42
CA THR A 664 0.79 -30.54 -12.71
C THR A 664 0.36 -31.99 -12.84
N GLY A 665 -0.48 -32.34 -13.75
CA GLY A 665 -1.00 -33.63 -14.26
C GLY A 665 -0.96 -34.90 -13.43
N ASP A 666 -0.01 -35.17 -12.56
CA ASP A 666 0.22 -36.46 -11.90
C ASP A 666 0.08 -36.44 -10.37
N GLY A 667 -0.17 -35.32 -9.73
CA GLY A 667 -0.42 -35.23 -8.31
C GLY A 667 -1.90 -35.42 -7.93
N GLY A 668 -2.15 -36.12 -6.79
CA GLY A 668 -3.49 -36.27 -6.23
C GLY A 668 -4.36 -37.37 -6.84
N LYS A 669 -3.84 -38.23 -7.73
CA LYS A 669 -4.50 -39.40 -8.29
C LYS A 669 -4.44 -40.60 -7.33
N GLY A 670 -5.26 -41.61 -7.55
CA GLY A 670 -5.33 -42.86 -6.75
C GLY A 670 -6.42 -42.80 -5.72
N SER A 671 -6.35 -43.67 -4.69
CA SER A 671 -7.36 -43.76 -3.62
C SER A 671 -6.69 -43.63 -2.25
N ALA A 672 -7.42 -43.10 -1.30
CA ALA A 672 -7.01 -43.05 0.10
C ALA A 672 -8.07 -43.62 1.01
N ASN A 673 -7.68 -44.08 2.20
CA ASN A 673 -8.60 -44.57 3.21
C ASN A 673 -9.60 -43.47 3.64
N ALA A 674 -10.83 -43.88 3.83
CA ALA A 674 -11.93 -43.03 4.31
C ALA A 674 -12.84 -43.82 5.22
N PHE A 675 -13.70 -43.17 5.93
CA PHE A 675 -14.83 -43.83 6.60
C PHE A 675 -16.07 -43.85 5.66
N LYS A 676 -16.84 -44.93 5.67
CA LYS A 676 -18.11 -45.02 4.94
C LYS A 676 -19.21 -44.23 5.63
N ALA A 677 -19.09 -44.06 6.94
CA ALA A 677 -20.04 -43.26 7.75
C ALA A 677 -19.26 -42.39 8.75
N PRO A 678 -19.82 -41.31 9.27
CA PRO A 678 -19.19 -40.43 10.20
C PRO A 678 -19.03 -41.04 11.61
N VAL A 679 -18.03 -41.87 11.79
CA VAL A 679 -17.72 -42.53 13.07
C VAL A 679 -16.58 -41.80 13.80
N MET A 680 -16.58 -41.90 15.14
CA MET A 680 -15.47 -41.50 16.00
C MET A 680 -14.79 -42.76 16.52
N LEU A 681 -13.50 -42.92 16.20
CA LEU A 681 -12.69 -44.06 16.60
C LEU A 681 -11.54 -43.63 17.48
N LEU A 682 -11.43 -44.17 18.68
CA LEU A 682 -10.28 -44.02 19.58
C LEU A 682 -9.57 -45.36 19.72
N ALA A 683 -8.28 -45.38 19.47
CA ALA A 683 -7.52 -46.63 19.54
C ALA A 683 -6.09 -46.40 20.09
N SER A 684 -5.60 -47.30 20.89
CA SER A 684 -4.28 -47.24 21.48
C SER A 684 -3.70 -48.62 21.68
N PRO A 685 -2.37 -48.86 21.46
CA PRO A 685 -1.72 -50.11 21.77
C PRO A 685 -1.59 -50.37 23.26
N SER A 686 -1.57 -49.37 24.12
CA SER A 686 -1.23 -49.47 25.55
C SER A 686 -2.39 -49.17 26.50
N GLY A 687 -3.50 -48.67 25.98
CA GLY A 687 -4.71 -48.44 26.79
C GLY A 687 -5.35 -47.03 26.58
N ILE A 688 -6.60 -46.94 27.01
CA ILE A 688 -7.40 -45.70 26.99
C ILE A 688 -7.97 -45.54 28.40
N ALA A 689 -7.80 -44.39 29.04
CA ALA A 689 -8.38 -44.03 30.31
C ALA A 689 -9.35 -42.84 30.15
N LEU A 690 -10.55 -42.98 30.76
CA LEU A 690 -11.51 -41.88 30.91
C LEU A 690 -11.56 -41.54 32.41
N SER A 691 -11.20 -40.36 32.79
CA SER A 691 -11.18 -39.89 34.19
C SER A 691 -11.74 -38.48 34.33
N THR A 692 -12.61 -38.28 35.33
CA THR A 692 -13.20 -36.99 35.64
C THR A 692 -13.48 -36.90 37.12
N PRO A 693 -13.37 -35.77 37.80
CA PRO A 693 -13.85 -35.58 39.18
C PRO A 693 -15.36 -35.49 39.28
N GLN A 694 -16.10 -35.45 38.20
CA GLN A 694 -17.54 -35.32 38.12
C GLN A 694 -18.16 -36.62 37.59
N SER A 695 -19.07 -36.61 36.67
CA SER A 695 -19.80 -37.75 36.11
C SER A 695 -19.31 -38.13 34.71
N VAL A 696 -19.33 -39.41 34.41
CA VAL A 696 -19.20 -39.94 33.04
C VAL A 696 -20.59 -40.44 32.63
N HIS A 697 -21.06 -39.94 31.47
CA HIS A 697 -22.35 -40.39 30.88
C HIS A 697 -22.05 -41.08 29.56
N ILE A 698 -22.60 -42.31 29.39
CA ILE A 698 -22.56 -43.07 28.14
C ILE A 698 -24.00 -43.30 27.74
N ALA A 699 -24.43 -42.81 26.62
CA ALA A 699 -25.75 -42.96 26.06
C ALA A 699 -25.65 -43.46 24.62
N SER A 700 -26.53 -44.35 24.24
CA SER A 700 -26.64 -44.90 22.90
C SER A 700 -28.09 -45.27 22.64
N ASP A 701 -28.62 -44.90 21.46
CA ASP A 701 -29.96 -45.22 21.03
C ASP A 701 -30.11 -46.70 20.59
N GLN A 702 -29.02 -47.37 20.33
CA GLN A 702 -29.01 -48.75 19.91
C GLN A 702 -28.27 -49.65 20.92
N GLN A 703 -27.13 -50.21 20.63
CA GLN A 703 -26.41 -51.13 21.48
C GLN A 703 -25.18 -50.51 22.10
N THR A 704 -24.95 -50.78 23.38
CA THR A 704 -23.68 -50.51 24.05
C THR A 704 -22.93 -51.84 24.25
N ASN A 705 -21.85 -52.08 23.51
CA ASN A 705 -21.07 -53.28 23.62
C ASN A 705 -19.82 -53.04 24.50
N ILE A 706 -19.64 -53.85 25.53
CA ILE A 706 -18.42 -53.89 26.35
C ILE A 706 -17.82 -55.27 26.16
N VAL A 707 -16.65 -55.34 25.49
CA VAL A 707 -15.95 -56.57 25.17
C VAL A 707 -14.57 -56.52 25.76
N SER A 708 -14.23 -57.53 26.56
CA SER A 708 -12.91 -57.65 27.18
C SER A 708 -12.31 -59.03 26.90
N GLY A 709 -11.08 -59.07 26.44
CA GLY A 709 -10.34 -60.30 26.19
C GLY A 709 -9.94 -61.04 27.49
N GLN A 710 -10.02 -60.37 28.63
CA GLN A 710 -9.75 -60.95 29.94
C GLN A 710 -10.88 -60.69 30.93
N SER A 711 -10.79 -59.72 31.78
CA SER A 711 -11.77 -59.47 32.86
C SER A 711 -12.34 -58.05 32.74
N THR A 712 -13.62 -57.92 33.08
CA THR A 712 -14.28 -56.63 33.29
C THR A 712 -14.50 -56.42 34.78
N PHE A 713 -13.96 -55.35 35.35
CA PHE A 713 -14.15 -54.99 36.76
C PHE A 713 -15.05 -53.76 36.85
N ILE A 714 -16.12 -53.87 37.64
CA ILE A 714 -17.03 -52.79 37.96
C ILE A 714 -17.02 -52.55 39.48
N ALA A 715 -16.57 -51.38 39.95
CA ALA A 715 -16.50 -51.06 41.33
C ALA A 715 -17.21 -49.72 41.56
N SER A 716 -18.13 -49.65 42.51
CA SER A 716 -18.86 -48.44 42.89
C SER A 716 -18.78 -48.26 44.40
N ARG A 717 -18.47 -47.05 44.83
CA ARG A 717 -18.41 -46.71 46.28
C ARG A 717 -19.78 -46.70 46.96
N LYS A 718 -20.84 -46.44 46.21
CA LYS A 718 -22.22 -46.32 46.75
C LYS A 718 -23.12 -47.39 46.19
N SER A 719 -23.48 -47.33 44.93
CA SER A 719 -24.50 -48.21 44.38
C SER A 719 -24.18 -48.59 42.92
N LEU A 720 -24.49 -49.82 42.59
CA LEU A 720 -24.62 -50.27 41.21
C LEU A 720 -26.10 -50.57 40.97
N VAL A 721 -26.75 -49.89 40.04
CA VAL A 721 -28.16 -50.06 39.72
C VAL A 721 -28.26 -50.40 38.24
N ALA A 722 -28.93 -51.50 37.91
CA ALA A 722 -29.27 -51.90 36.57
C ALA A 722 -30.81 -51.97 36.46
N SER A 723 -31.41 -51.30 35.49
CA SER A 723 -32.82 -51.34 35.18
C SER A 723 -32.99 -51.67 33.71
N VAL A 724 -33.71 -52.67 33.39
CA VAL A 724 -33.93 -53.14 32.02
C VAL A 724 -35.44 -53.41 31.76
N ALA A 725 -35.93 -53.11 30.57
CA ALA A 725 -37.35 -53.24 30.26
C ALA A 725 -37.75 -54.73 29.97
N GLU A 726 -36.87 -55.50 29.39
CA GLU A 726 -37.19 -56.85 28.96
C GLU A 726 -36.55 -57.93 29.84
N LYS A 727 -35.22 -58.05 29.84
CA LYS A 727 -34.53 -59.13 30.61
C LYS A 727 -33.09 -58.81 30.95
N ILE A 728 -32.63 -59.45 32.02
CA ILE A 728 -31.19 -59.56 32.34
C ILE A 728 -30.80 -61.03 32.18
N SER A 729 -29.84 -61.32 31.33
CA SER A 729 -29.29 -62.69 31.20
C SER A 729 -27.82 -62.66 31.61
N LEU A 730 -27.45 -63.55 32.50
CA LEU A 730 -26.09 -63.73 33.02
C LEU A 730 -25.67 -65.18 32.80
N PHE A 731 -24.70 -65.39 31.90
CA PHE A 731 -24.17 -66.71 31.58
C PHE A 731 -22.69 -66.77 32.00
N VAL A 732 -22.30 -67.83 32.69
CA VAL A 732 -20.93 -68.14 33.08
C VAL A 732 -20.56 -69.55 32.64
N GLN A 733 -19.60 -69.72 31.76
CA GLN A 733 -19.22 -71.00 31.17
C GLN A 733 -18.60 -71.96 32.17
N ASN A 734 -17.62 -71.51 32.97
CA ASN A 734 -16.73 -72.43 33.67
C ASN A 734 -16.69 -72.30 35.23
N ALA A 735 -16.70 -71.11 35.80
CA ALA A 735 -16.34 -70.83 37.18
C ALA A 735 -17.52 -70.61 38.15
N GLY A 736 -18.73 -70.48 37.63
CA GLY A 736 -19.96 -70.23 38.40
C GLY A 736 -20.16 -68.74 38.77
N MET A 737 -21.29 -68.54 39.50
CA MET A 737 -21.72 -67.18 39.84
C MET A 737 -21.79 -67.08 41.38
N LYS A 738 -21.32 -65.98 41.95
CA LYS A 738 -21.39 -65.70 43.39
C LYS A 738 -22.11 -64.40 43.67
N LEU A 739 -23.11 -64.43 44.53
CA LEU A 739 -23.87 -63.28 45.02
C LEU A 739 -23.68 -63.16 46.53
N PHE A 740 -23.01 -62.17 47.03
CA PHE A 740 -22.73 -61.95 48.46
C PHE A 740 -23.22 -60.59 48.92
N ALA A 741 -23.95 -60.51 50.03
CA ALA A 741 -24.21 -59.32 50.77
C ALA A 741 -23.54 -59.46 52.15
N ALA A 742 -22.53 -58.64 52.44
CA ALA A 742 -21.81 -58.73 53.74
C ALA A 742 -22.66 -58.23 54.90
N LYS A 743 -23.50 -57.25 54.63
CA LYS A 743 -24.50 -56.70 55.58
C LYS A 743 -25.78 -56.39 54.79
N GLY A 744 -26.93 -56.67 55.39
CA GLY A 744 -28.24 -56.48 54.71
C GLY A 744 -28.71 -57.77 54.03
N ARG A 745 -29.88 -57.71 53.45
CA ARG A 745 -30.54 -58.92 52.85
C ARG A 745 -30.28 -58.94 51.32
N VAL A 746 -30.33 -60.18 50.81
CA VAL A 746 -30.46 -60.46 49.37
C VAL A 746 -31.92 -60.71 49.09
N GLU A 747 -32.53 -59.95 48.22
CA GLU A 747 -33.95 -60.20 47.82
C GLU A 747 -33.98 -60.63 46.40
N ILE A 748 -34.70 -61.72 46.10
CA ILE A 748 -34.94 -62.19 44.76
C ILE A 748 -36.46 -62.38 44.64
N GLN A 749 -37.07 -61.70 43.72
CA GLN A 749 -38.54 -61.68 43.56
C GLN A 749 -38.94 -61.81 42.11
N ALA A 750 -39.87 -62.71 41.76
CA ALA A 750 -40.61 -62.73 40.52
C ALA A 750 -42.01 -62.22 40.84
N GLN A 751 -42.34 -61.01 40.47
CA GLN A 751 -43.56 -60.34 40.94
C GLN A 751 -44.81 -60.70 40.07
N GLY A 752 -44.61 -61.18 38.82
CA GLY A 752 -45.71 -61.49 37.93
C GLY A 752 -45.62 -62.88 37.29
N ALA A 753 -44.56 -63.67 37.59
CA ALA A 753 -44.32 -64.95 37.00
C ALA A 753 -43.62 -65.90 37.98
N GLU A 754 -43.23 -67.09 37.57
CA GLU A 754 -42.60 -68.12 38.37
C GLU A 754 -41.12 -67.74 38.64
N LEU A 755 -40.61 -68.26 39.82
CA LEU A 755 -39.21 -68.24 40.13
C LEU A 755 -38.64 -69.72 40.03
N ASP A 756 -37.93 -70.01 39.00
CA ASP A 756 -37.35 -71.33 38.82
C ASP A 756 -35.88 -71.39 39.33
N MET A 757 -35.56 -72.30 40.19
CA MET A 757 -34.25 -72.64 40.66
C MET A 757 -33.95 -74.12 40.43
N ALA A 758 -33.04 -74.42 39.48
CA ALA A 758 -32.66 -75.80 39.19
C ALA A 758 -31.12 -75.97 39.30
N SER A 759 -30.72 -77.17 39.77
CA SER A 759 -29.29 -77.58 39.79
C SER A 759 -29.18 -79.01 39.34
N GLN A 760 -28.14 -79.31 38.56
CA GLN A 760 -27.89 -80.69 38.12
C GLN A 760 -27.41 -81.54 39.29
N LYS A 761 -26.84 -80.98 40.29
CA LYS A 761 -26.36 -81.67 41.52
C LYS A 761 -27.18 -81.21 42.73
N ASP A 762 -26.56 -81.05 43.83
CA ASP A 762 -27.21 -80.68 45.07
C ASP A 762 -27.68 -79.20 45.07
N LEU A 763 -28.90 -78.95 45.56
CA LEU A 763 -29.41 -77.67 45.93
C LEU A 763 -29.38 -77.60 47.48
N SER A 764 -28.61 -76.68 48.08
CA SER A 764 -28.56 -76.55 49.55
C SER A 764 -29.05 -75.19 50.01
N ILE A 765 -30.10 -75.17 50.87
CA ILE A 765 -30.63 -73.95 51.47
C ILE A 765 -30.37 -74.04 53.01
N LYS A 766 -29.51 -73.18 53.54
CA LYS A 766 -29.11 -73.21 54.98
C LYS A 766 -29.24 -71.87 55.66
N SER A 767 -29.73 -71.81 56.89
CA SER A 767 -29.66 -70.68 57.78
C SER A 767 -28.78 -71.03 58.97
N VAL A 768 -27.71 -70.27 59.21
CA VAL A 768 -26.72 -70.63 60.24
C VAL A 768 -27.14 -70.14 61.62
N GLY A 769 -27.80 -69.01 61.77
CA GLY A 769 -28.26 -68.47 63.07
C GLY A 769 -29.69 -68.16 63.16
N GLY A 770 -30.51 -68.57 62.17
CA GLY A 770 -31.95 -68.34 62.21
C GLY A 770 -32.76 -69.49 61.66
N LYS A 771 -33.90 -69.20 61.05
CA LYS A 771 -34.85 -70.23 60.52
C LYS A 771 -34.94 -70.15 58.96
N VAL A 772 -35.22 -71.27 58.33
CA VAL A 772 -35.71 -71.26 56.97
C VAL A 772 -37.21 -71.22 56.99
N VAL A 773 -37.84 -70.29 56.33
CA VAL A 773 -39.36 -70.30 56.21
C VAL A 773 -39.65 -70.55 54.76
N ILE A 774 -40.48 -71.55 54.48
CA ILE A 774 -41.06 -71.88 53.18
C ILE A 774 -42.54 -71.71 53.35
N ALA A 775 -43.19 -70.85 52.59
CA ALA A 775 -44.61 -70.62 52.63
C ALA A 775 -45.16 -70.46 51.24
N ALA A 776 -46.33 -71.05 50.99
CA ALA A 776 -47.02 -70.94 49.75
C ALA A 776 -48.52 -70.68 50.07
N ALA A 777 -49.21 -69.92 49.22
CA ALA A 777 -50.66 -69.71 49.38
C ALA A 777 -51.51 -70.94 49.10
N GLN A 778 -51.02 -71.82 48.17
CA GLN A 778 -51.81 -73.01 47.76
C GLN A 778 -51.14 -74.31 48.26
N GLU A 779 -49.97 -74.59 47.93
CA GLU A 779 -49.35 -75.89 48.18
C GLU A 779 -47.80 -75.75 48.34
N ILE A 780 -47.24 -76.55 49.26
CA ILE A 780 -45.82 -76.86 49.32
C ILE A 780 -45.69 -78.34 49.04
N GLY A 781 -45.07 -78.70 47.90
CA GLY A 781 -44.74 -80.00 47.47
C GLY A 781 -43.27 -80.37 47.60
N LEU A 782 -42.85 -81.45 48.29
CA LEU A 782 -41.54 -82.01 48.36
C LEU A 782 -41.62 -83.42 47.78
N TYR A 783 -40.93 -83.59 46.58
CA TYR A 783 -41.07 -84.83 45.79
C TYR A 783 -39.70 -85.50 45.57
N VAL A 784 -39.56 -86.78 45.81
CA VAL A 784 -38.33 -87.57 45.57
C VAL A 784 -38.78 -88.98 45.07
N GLY A 785 -38.47 -89.31 43.87
CA GLY A 785 -38.64 -90.73 43.35
C GLY A 785 -40.01 -91.36 43.58
N GLY A 786 -41.06 -90.63 43.52
CA GLY A 786 -42.45 -90.98 43.77
C GLY A 786 -42.89 -90.89 45.24
N SER A 787 -42.01 -90.56 46.20
CA SER A 787 -42.36 -90.21 47.55
C SER A 787 -42.51 -88.69 47.63
N TYR A 788 -43.48 -88.22 48.48
CA TYR A 788 -43.77 -86.85 48.65
C TYR A 788 -44.24 -86.38 50.01
N ILE A 789 -44.00 -85.18 50.39
CA ILE A 789 -44.73 -84.44 51.41
C ILE A 789 -45.48 -83.30 50.75
N ARG A 790 -46.81 -83.27 50.88
CA ARG A 790 -47.67 -82.24 50.34
C ARG A 790 -48.38 -81.51 51.49
N ILE A 791 -48.15 -80.18 51.55
CA ILE A 791 -48.78 -79.37 52.58
C ILE A 791 -49.72 -78.40 51.86
N THR A 792 -51.01 -78.51 52.26
CA THR A 792 -52.07 -77.63 51.72
C THR A 792 -52.88 -76.99 52.86
N SER A 793 -53.84 -76.13 52.58
CA SER A 793 -54.75 -75.55 53.54
C SER A 793 -55.71 -76.62 54.11
N SER A 794 -55.90 -77.75 53.49
CA SER A 794 -56.73 -78.82 53.98
C SER A 794 -56.01 -79.86 54.81
N GLY A 795 -54.72 -79.88 54.92
CA GLY A 795 -53.93 -80.81 55.70
C GLY A 795 -52.56 -81.09 55.12
N ILE A 796 -51.76 -81.93 55.81
CA ILE A 796 -50.46 -82.42 55.45
C ILE A 796 -50.64 -83.85 55.03
N GLU A 797 -50.18 -84.23 53.88
CA GLU A 797 -50.23 -85.58 53.29
C GLU A 797 -48.78 -86.07 53.06
N ASN A 798 -48.51 -87.24 53.62
CA ASN A 798 -47.28 -87.96 53.41
C ASN A 798 -47.61 -89.18 52.55
N GLY A 799 -47.07 -89.29 51.30
CA GLY A 799 -47.32 -90.42 50.40
C GLY A 799 -46.01 -91.09 49.99
N THR A 800 -45.97 -92.41 49.98
CA THR A 800 -44.81 -93.21 49.53
C THR A 800 -45.30 -94.59 49.11
N VAL A 801 -44.66 -95.18 48.13
CA VAL A 801 -44.79 -96.65 47.83
C VAL A 801 -43.92 -97.50 48.75
N GLY A 802 -43.13 -96.97 49.62
CA GLY A 802 -42.24 -97.58 50.61
C GLY A 802 -42.80 -97.48 52.07
N GLN A 803 -41.90 -97.31 53.02
CA GLN A 803 -42.21 -97.17 54.43
C GLN A 803 -42.03 -95.77 54.89
N ILE A 804 -42.97 -95.23 55.71
CA ILE A 804 -42.80 -94.01 56.49
C ILE A 804 -42.19 -94.40 57.85
N ARG A 805 -40.98 -93.85 58.14
CA ARG A 805 -40.37 -94.07 59.48
C ARG A 805 -40.23 -92.81 60.21
N GLU A 806 -40.88 -92.68 61.32
CA GLU A 806 -40.81 -91.56 62.21
C GLU A 806 -39.94 -91.91 63.41
N ARG A 807 -38.96 -91.15 63.77
CA ARG A 807 -38.13 -91.30 64.95
C ARG A 807 -38.23 -90.09 65.82
N CYS A 808 -38.96 -90.13 66.93
CA CYS A 808 -39.19 -89.07 67.85
C CYS A 808 -39.15 -89.62 69.33
N SER A 809 -38.96 -88.80 70.31
CA SER A 809 -38.99 -89.10 71.66
C SER A 809 -40.46 -89.24 72.17
N SER A 810 -41.32 -88.52 71.56
CA SER A 810 -42.79 -88.54 71.79
C SER A 810 -43.57 -88.18 70.51
N TRP A 811 -44.79 -88.66 70.43
CA TRP A 811 -45.77 -88.30 69.36
C TRP A 811 -47.03 -87.79 70.11
N ASP A 812 -47.20 -86.50 70.05
CA ASP A 812 -48.36 -85.83 70.73
C ASP A 812 -49.37 -85.36 69.69
N VAL A 813 -50.60 -85.60 69.90
CA VAL A 813 -51.68 -85.08 69.05
C VAL A 813 -52.46 -84.10 69.85
N GLU A 814 -52.41 -82.89 69.47
CA GLU A 814 -53.10 -81.79 70.15
C GLU A 814 -54.28 -81.27 69.27
N ALA A 815 -55.05 -80.35 69.82
CA ALA A 815 -56.12 -79.68 69.07
C ALA A 815 -55.64 -78.88 67.90
N ALA A 816 -56.44 -78.70 66.90
CA ALA A 816 -56.06 -78.04 65.67
C ALA A 816 -55.59 -76.64 65.97
N ASP A 817 -54.36 -76.28 65.48
CA ASP A 817 -53.73 -74.98 65.52
C ASP A 817 -53.34 -74.48 64.11
N SER A 818 -53.39 -73.19 63.89
CA SER A 818 -52.96 -72.60 62.60
C SER A 818 -52.08 -71.39 62.80
N LYS A 819 -51.01 -71.27 62.03
CA LYS A 819 -50.10 -70.14 62.02
C LYS A 819 -50.09 -69.48 60.67
N GLN A 820 -50.42 -68.21 60.60
CA GLN A 820 -50.28 -67.43 59.40
C GLN A 820 -48.90 -66.82 59.27
N VAL A 821 -48.29 -66.91 58.12
CA VAL A 821 -47.04 -66.24 57.75
C VAL A 821 -47.41 -65.10 56.83
N PRO A 822 -46.94 -63.84 57.10
CA PRO A 822 -47.20 -62.72 56.19
C PRO A 822 -46.55 -63.00 54.81
N MET A 823 -47.41 -63.02 53.83
CA MET A 823 -46.95 -63.13 52.44
C MET A 823 -46.63 -61.73 51.85
N PRO A 824 -45.59 -61.58 51.05
CA PRO A 824 -45.31 -60.30 50.40
C PRO A 824 -46.44 -59.90 49.48
N SER A 825 -46.83 -58.66 49.46
CA SER A 825 -47.78 -58.08 48.50
C SER A 825 -46.97 -57.33 47.40
N PHE A 826 -47.31 -57.66 46.16
CA PHE A 826 -46.72 -56.97 45.01
C PHE A 826 -47.72 -55.95 44.45
N SER A 827 -47.20 -54.76 44.03
CA SER A 827 -48.06 -53.78 43.42
C SER A 827 -48.37 -54.18 41.98
N SER A 828 -49.67 -54.21 41.64
CA SER A 828 -50.16 -54.36 40.24
C SER A 828 -49.99 -53.13 39.43
N GLY A 829 -48.77 -52.55 39.33
CA GLY A 829 -48.50 -51.41 38.50
C GLY A 829 -48.42 -51.84 37.04
N GLU A 830 -49.38 -51.36 36.24
CA GLU A 830 -49.18 -51.38 34.75
C GLU A 830 -47.88 -50.59 34.44
N VAL A 831 -46.93 -51.23 33.80
CA VAL A 831 -45.73 -50.57 33.22
C VAL A 831 -46.28 -49.75 32.07
N ALA A 832 -46.42 -48.43 32.25
CA ALA A 832 -46.72 -47.50 31.16
C ALA A 832 -45.60 -47.57 30.11
N ASN A 833 -45.94 -48.07 28.94
CA ASN A 833 -45.07 -48.14 27.73
C ASN A 833 -44.91 -46.75 27.09
N THR A 834 -44.66 -45.75 27.86
CA THR A 834 -44.45 -44.39 27.44
C THR A 834 -43.07 -43.93 27.90
N TYR A 835 -42.10 -43.97 27.00
CA TYR A 835 -40.86 -43.15 26.91
C TYR A 835 -39.72 -43.88 26.23
N LEU A 836 -39.94 -44.31 24.98
CA LEU A 836 -38.80 -44.72 24.12
C LEU A 836 -38.96 -44.24 22.68
N HIS A 837 -39.57 -43.03 22.49
CA HIS A 837 -39.60 -42.41 21.15
C HIS A 837 -39.27 -40.93 21.20
N SER A 838 -38.15 -40.53 21.79
CA SER A 838 -37.52 -39.25 21.51
C SER A 838 -36.19 -39.07 22.32
N LEU A 839 -35.12 -39.56 21.80
CA LEU A 839 -33.81 -39.06 22.06
C LEU A 839 -33.04 -38.99 20.74
#